data_f3e9cb550de64d2fac3a7e46f65f77fc
#
_entry.id   f3e9cb550de64d2fac3a7e46f65f77fc
#
_cell.length_a   1.000
_cell.length_b   1.000
_cell.length_c   1.000
_cell.angle_alpha   90.00
_cell.angle_beta   90.00
_cell.angle_gamma   90.00
#
_symmetry.space_group_name_H-M   'P 1'
#
loop_
_entity.id
_entity.type
_entity.pdbx_description
1 polymer ?
#
loop_
_entity_poly.entity_id
_entity_poly.type
_entity_poly.pdbx_seq_one_letter_code
_entity_poly.pdbx_strand_id
1 'polypeptide(L)'
;MRAGAASLALLRITPAFGKLTGANQQELWYTQPAKRWLEALPLGNGRLGAMVFGGAASERIALSESTAWSGEPGTSEVNPEARAHLAEIRQLMFTGNYSEANRLCRRYLLPHSRNFGTNLPLPEIHLNFNGIEDAASYRRSLDLDRAIAEIGFRNGNKVFRRSMFTSHADNVLVVHLGCNQPRSIGFLLSLNPNNLPCTIEASDNNTLILRGRAVEKKHSDGQTGVSFEIHIRALAEDGKLYPQNDGLEIKGATSATLLVAIGTSFAGGDPSAICKKALDASARRSLADLMSRHLADYQPLYRRVSLSLGGAELAPSARPTDVRRRDLENGASDPGLVALFFQYGRYLTIAGSRADSPLPLALQGIWNDGLASSMGWTDDFHLDINTQQNYWPAEVCNLSECQTPLFGLVDLLRQRGRTTATEMYGARGWVAHTVTNPWGYTAPGGGQGWGLCVTAGVWIALQLWEHYCFTGDIEFLRTRAYPVFQQAAEFFLDYMVAEPKHGWLVTGPSDSPENWYRTPDGKNAAESMGPTVDRVFVYELLTICMESSTLLNTDSELRERWSEARSKLPPLQIGRYGQLQEWLEDFEEVSPNHRHTSHLTSLYPEDQISPRSTPDLAHAAEVTIQRRVSAPNWEQTEWGRANFAAFYARLLKGDMAHRYLIELIAKAADDNLLTFSAAGVAGALQNIFAIDGNTAGTAALAEMLLQSQGPEMELLPALPSAWPQGSIRGLCARGGYSVDIEWRGSSLVSARIHCRYSGQLKLRYRQAVREFSLHAGQVLPIDSSSFMGSRSES
;
A
#
# COMPACT_ATOMS: atom_id res chain seq x y z
N MET A 1 -33.65 -2.15 62.10
CA MET A 1 -34.16 -2.01 60.74
C MET A 1 -33.10 -2.46 59.79
N ARG A 2 -33.40 -3.45 59.00
CA ARG A 2 -32.42 -4.28 58.27
C ARG A 2 -31.92 -3.61 57.02
N ALA A 3 -30.60 -3.47 56.87
CA ALA A 3 -29.96 -3.08 55.64
C ALA A 3 -29.73 -4.35 54.77
N GLY A 4 -30.33 -4.35 53.56
CA GLY A 4 -30.19 -5.41 52.59
C GLY A 4 -28.89 -5.23 51.81
N ALA A 5 -27.96 -6.19 51.92
CA ALA A 5 -26.79 -6.29 51.08
C ALA A 5 -27.20 -6.90 49.72
N ALA A 6 -27.11 -6.11 48.67
CA ALA A 6 -27.21 -6.60 47.28
C ALA A 6 -25.91 -7.25 46.88
N SER A 7 -25.85 -8.58 46.80
CA SER A 7 -24.75 -9.34 46.22
C SER A 7 -24.75 -9.12 44.73
N LEU A 8 -23.75 -8.39 44.21
CA LEU A 8 -23.40 -8.42 42.79
C LEU A 8 -22.79 -9.79 42.46
N ALA A 9 -23.57 -10.61 41.78
CA ALA A 9 -23.08 -11.82 41.14
C ALA A 9 -22.18 -11.42 39.96
N LEU A 10 -20.88 -11.45 40.15
CA LEU A 10 -19.87 -11.43 39.07
C LEU A 10 -20.08 -12.71 38.25
N LEU A 11 -20.71 -12.56 37.10
CA LEU A 11 -20.69 -13.58 36.06
C LEU A 11 -19.22 -13.81 35.67
N ARG A 12 -18.64 -14.88 36.22
CA ARG A 12 -17.36 -15.43 35.74
C ARG A 12 -17.56 -15.94 34.31
N ILE A 13 -17.26 -15.10 33.33
CA ILE A 13 -17.05 -15.56 31.95
C ILE A 13 -15.67 -16.23 31.96
N THR A 14 -15.61 -17.49 32.31
CA THR A 14 -14.48 -18.35 31.96
C THR A 14 -14.46 -18.41 30.44
N PRO A 15 -13.40 -17.90 29.75
CA PRO A 15 -13.29 -18.10 28.32
C PRO A 15 -13.31 -19.61 28.06
N ALA A 16 -14.30 -20.08 27.35
CA ALA A 16 -14.41 -21.46 26.94
C ALA A 16 -13.11 -21.83 26.20
N PHE A 17 -12.30 -22.70 26.81
CA PHE A 17 -11.15 -23.31 26.16
C PHE A 17 -11.69 -24.28 25.09
N GLY A 18 -12.28 -23.73 24.03
CA GLY A 18 -12.71 -24.48 22.84
C GLY A 18 -11.51 -25.22 22.24
N LYS A 19 -11.77 -26.33 21.58
CA LYS A 19 -10.72 -27.10 20.88
C LYS A 19 -9.93 -26.14 19.98
N LEU A 20 -8.60 -26.29 19.97
CA LEU A 20 -7.67 -25.60 19.04
C LEU A 20 -7.90 -26.02 17.54
N THR A 21 -9.10 -26.46 17.21
CA THR A 21 -9.46 -27.07 15.95
C THR A 21 -10.71 -26.40 15.38
N GLY A 22 -10.47 -25.45 14.52
CA GLY A 22 -11.46 -24.87 13.64
C GLY A 22 -10.68 -23.95 12.68
N ALA A 23 -10.14 -24.51 11.59
CA ALA A 23 -9.49 -23.70 10.62
C ALA A 23 -10.53 -22.78 9.96
N ASN A 24 -10.40 -21.48 10.14
CA ASN A 24 -11.15 -20.47 9.41
C ASN A 24 -10.50 -20.31 8.02
N GLN A 25 -11.29 -20.16 6.97
CA GLN A 25 -10.75 -19.92 5.61
C GLN A 25 -9.98 -18.59 5.51
N GLN A 26 -10.19 -17.66 6.43
CA GLN A 26 -9.58 -16.33 6.48
C GLN A 26 -8.56 -16.21 7.62
N GLU A 27 -7.72 -17.22 7.78
CA GLU A 27 -6.73 -17.31 8.84
C GLU A 27 -5.36 -17.72 8.29
N LEU A 28 -4.33 -16.93 8.62
CA LEU A 28 -2.94 -17.38 8.52
C LEU A 28 -2.60 -18.17 9.78
N TRP A 29 -2.03 -19.37 9.66
CA TRP A 29 -1.68 -20.14 10.84
C TRP A 29 -0.44 -21.03 10.65
N TYR A 30 0.25 -21.32 11.75
CA TYR A 30 1.55 -21.97 11.81
C TYR A 30 1.67 -22.88 13.03
N THR A 31 2.56 -23.90 12.93
CA THR A 31 2.83 -24.87 13.99
C THR A 31 4.10 -24.59 14.77
N GLN A 32 4.77 -23.45 14.51
CA GLN A 32 6.00 -23.05 15.18
C GLN A 32 6.07 -21.52 15.32
N PRO A 33 6.83 -21.00 16.31
CA PRO A 33 7.12 -19.58 16.43
C PRO A 33 7.84 -19.02 15.20
N ALA A 34 7.72 -17.72 14.96
CA ALA A 34 8.53 -17.00 13.99
C ALA A 34 9.97 -16.87 14.50
N LYS A 35 10.93 -17.08 13.60
CA LYS A 35 12.36 -16.88 13.86
C LYS A 35 12.86 -15.58 13.26
N ARG A 36 12.30 -15.20 12.12
CA ARG A 36 12.62 -13.98 11.35
C ARG A 36 11.45 -13.02 11.36
N TRP A 37 11.72 -11.75 11.11
CA TRP A 37 10.71 -10.71 11.04
C TRP A 37 9.62 -11.03 9.98
N LEU A 38 10.02 -11.48 8.77
CA LEU A 38 9.15 -11.91 7.68
C LEU A 38 8.40 -13.24 7.94
N GLU A 39 8.44 -13.77 9.13
CA GLU A 39 7.60 -14.88 9.59
C GLU A 39 6.58 -14.44 10.65
N ALA A 40 6.80 -13.26 11.26
CA ALA A 40 5.94 -12.74 12.33
C ALA A 40 4.58 -12.27 11.80
N LEU A 41 3.59 -12.16 12.69
CA LEU A 41 2.23 -11.77 12.35
C LEU A 41 2.04 -10.26 12.50
N PRO A 42 1.69 -9.53 11.42
CA PRO A 42 1.49 -8.09 11.49
C PRO A 42 0.13 -7.74 12.12
N LEU A 43 0.15 -6.81 13.06
CA LEU A 43 -1.03 -6.13 13.61
C LEU A 43 -0.89 -4.62 13.36
N GLY A 44 -2.00 -3.92 13.11
CA GLY A 44 -1.96 -2.49 12.85
C GLY A 44 -3.31 -1.80 13.09
N ASN A 45 -3.25 -0.49 13.39
CA ASN A 45 -4.43 0.34 13.61
C ASN A 45 -4.42 1.66 12.80
N GLY A 46 -3.67 1.68 11.70
CA GLY A 46 -3.47 2.87 10.86
C GLY A 46 -2.33 3.78 11.30
N ARG A 47 -1.71 3.52 12.46
CA ARG A 47 -0.60 4.31 12.99
C ARG A 47 0.42 3.45 13.71
N LEU A 48 -0.02 2.68 14.72
CA LEU A 48 0.80 1.75 15.48
C LEU A 48 0.82 0.41 14.77
N GLY A 49 2.02 -0.07 14.41
CA GLY A 49 2.30 -1.39 13.89
C GLY A 49 2.96 -2.29 14.94
N ALA A 50 2.65 -3.59 14.91
CA ALA A 50 3.28 -4.59 15.76
C ALA A 50 3.48 -5.89 15.00
N MET A 51 4.68 -6.50 15.08
CA MET A 51 4.99 -7.80 14.52
C MET A 51 5.11 -8.81 15.65
N VAL A 52 4.19 -9.79 15.69
CA VAL A 52 4.08 -10.79 16.74
C VAL A 52 4.79 -12.07 16.34
N PHE A 53 5.84 -12.46 17.08
CA PHE A 53 6.66 -13.64 16.77
C PHE A 53 6.04 -14.95 17.30
N GLY A 54 5.30 -14.88 18.38
CA GLY A 54 4.63 -16.04 18.96
C GLY A 54 5.55 -16.98 19.74
N GLY A 55 6.65 -16.50 20.28
CA GLY A 55 7.59 -17.29 21.06
C GLY A 55 6.97 -17.83 22.35
N ALA A 56 7.09 -19.13 22.67
CA ALA A 56 6.47 -19.72 23.86
C ALA A 56 7.15 -19.28 25.16
N ALA A 57 8.43 -19.58 25.31
CA ALA A 57 9.22 -19.22 26.50
C ALA A 57 9.72 -17.76 26.47
N SER A 58 9.93 -17.21 25.30
CA SER A 58 10.30 -15.82 25.07
C SER A 58 9.52 -15.25 23.93
N GLU A 59 8.59 -14.33 24.21
CA GLU A 59 7.81 -13.61 23.20
C GLU A 59 8.55 -12.35 22.82
N ARG A 60 8.54 -12.04 21.51
CA ARG A 60 9.05 -10.81 20.93
C ARG A 60 7.94 -10.12 20.16
N ILE A 61 7.78 -8.82 20.37
CA ILE A 61 6.85 -8.00 19.61
C ILE A 61 7.63 -6.78 19.10
N ALA A 62 7.91 -6.73 17.81
CA ALA A 62 8.58 -5.59 17.20
C ALA A 62 7.54 -4.49 16.93
N LEU A 63 7.82 -3.28 17.42
CA LEU A 63 6.92 -2.14 17.31
C LEU A 63 7.37 -1.20 16.20
N SER A 64 6.40 -0.53 15.62
CA SER A 64 6.59 0.57 14.67
C SER A 64 5.47 1.60 14.82
N GLU A 65 5.72 2.80 14.33
CA GLU A 65 4.76 3.90 14.34
C GLU A 65 4.99 4.76 13.11
N SER A 66 3.93 5.10 12.38
CA SER A 66 3.99 5.75 11.07
C SER A 66 4.68 7.11 11.09
N THR A 67 4.72 7.80 12.24
CA THR A 67 5.34 9.13 12.39
C THR A 67 6.71 9.12 13.09
N ALA A 68 7.29 7.95 13.33
CA ALA A 68 8.62 7.83 13.94
C ALA A 68 9.73 8.04 12.90
N TRP A 69 9.99 9.29 12.54
CA TRP A 69 10.91 9.67 11.47
C TRP A 69 12.16 10.37 11.98
N SER A 70 13.31 10.05 11.40
CA SER A 70 14.53 10.87 11.49
C SER A 70 14.40 12.08 10.57
N GLY A 71 15.28 13.07 10.73
CA GLY A 71 15.24 14.32 9.96
C GLY A 71 14.27 15.34 10.52
N GLU A 72 13.98 16.37 9.73
CA GLU A 72 13.13 17.50 10.11
C GLU A 72 12.51 18.17 8.88
N PRO A 73 11.48 19.03 9.06
CA PRO A 73 10.97 19.86 7.98
C PRO A 73 12.08 20.70 7.35
N GLY A 74 12.41 20.41 6.08
CA GLY A 74 13.39 21.18 5.33
C GLY A 74 12.88 22.55 4.90
N THR A 75 13.80 23.46 4.64
CA THR A 75 13.58 24.65 3.78
C THR A 75 13.62 24.20 2.32
N SER A 76 13.53 25.14 1.35
CA SER A 76 13.71 24.79 -0.07
C SER A 76 15.04 24.05 -0.28
N GLU A 77 14.97 22.84 -0.86
CA GLU A 77 16.14 22.01 -1.16
C GLU A 77 16.49 22.03 -2.64
N VAL A 78 15.95 22.99 -3.38
CA VAL A 78 16.23 23.21 -4.80
C VAL A 78 17.63 23.75 -4.97
N ASN A 79 18.36 23.24 -5.98
CA ASN A 79 19.62 23.87 -6.38
C ASN A 79 19.34 25.29 -6.92
N PRO A 80 19.91 26.34 -6.34
CA PRO A 80 19.60 27.72 -6.72
C PRO A 80 20.05 28.08 -8.15
N GLU A 81 20.95 27.33 -8.75
CA GLU A 81 21.41 27.53 -10.12
C GLU A 81 20.53 26.82 -11.16
N ALA A 82 19.59 25.95 -10.73
CA ALA A 82 18.80 25.08 -11.61
C ALA A 82 18.09 25.87 -12.73
N ARG A 83 17.36 26.92 -12.37
CA ARG A 83 16.60 27.75 -13.31
C ARG A 83 17.49 28.40 -14.37
N ALA A 84 18.70 28.83 -14.02
CA ALA A 84 19.62 29.54 -14.93
C ALA A 84 20.13 28.61 -16.04
N HIS A 85 20.26 27.31 -15.78
CA HIS A 85 20.80 26.34 -16.73
C HIS A 85 19.74 25.55 -17.52
N LEU A 86 18.45 25.69 -17.19
CA LEU A 86 17.37 24.92 -17.80
C LEU A 86 17.31 25.08 -19.34
N ALA A 87 17.43 26.33 -19.83
CA ALA A 87 17.38 26.61 -21.28
C ALA A 87 18.59 26.00 -22.03
N GLU A 88 19.78 26.08 -21.44
CA GLU A 88 21.00 25.47 -22.00
C GLU A 88 20.87 23.96 -22.10
N ILE A 89 20.41 23.31 -21.05
CA ILE A 89 20.21 21.85 -20.98
C ILE A 89 19.24 21.40 -22.07
N ARG A 90 18.09 22.07 -22.20
CA ARG A 90 17.09 21.80 -23.25
C ARG A 90 17.67 21.92 -24.65
N GLN A 91 18.44 22.99 -24.89
CA GLN A 91 19.10 23.21 -26.18
C GLN A 91 20.10 22.10 -26.54
N LEU A 92 20.90 21.66 -25.56
CA LEU A 92 21.82 20.53 -25.74
C LEU A 92 21.08 19.24 -26.09
N MET A 93 19.98 18.92 -25.42
CA MET A 93 19.16 17.74 -25.71
C MET A 93 18.57 17.81 -27.13
N PHE A 94 17.99 18.93 -27.52
CA PHE A 94 17.40 19.13 -28.86
C PHE A 94 18.44 19.11 -30.00
N THR A 95 19.69 19.42 -29.71
CA THR A 95 20.81 19.31 -30.68
C THR A 95 21.54 17.98 -30.64
N GLY A 96 21.07 17.01 -29.85
CA GLY A 96 21.65 15.65 -29.75
C GLY A 96 22.85 15.53 -28.84
N ASN A 97 23.21 16.59 -28.09
CA ASN A 97 24.32 16.56 -27.13
C ASN A 97 23.89 16.01 -25.77
N TYR A 98 23.26 14.81 -25.77
CA TYR A 98 22.66 14.20 -24.58
C TYR A 98 23.64 13.98 -23.43
N SER A 99 24.87 13.58 -23.72
CA SER A 99 25.89 13.31 -22.70
C SER A 99 26.24 14.57 -21.90
N GLU A 100 26.40 15.71 -22.57
CA GLU A 100 26.70 16.99 -21.91
C GLU A 100 25.45 17.51 -21.17
N ALA A 101 24.26 17.40 -21.78
CA ALA A 101 23.00 17.76 -21.14
C ALA A 101 22.81 16.99 -19.81
N ASN A 102 23.01 15.67 -19.81
CA ASN A 102 22.91 14.84 -18.61
C ASN A 102 23.97 15.21 -17.56
N ARG A 103 25.18 15.58 -17.97
CA ARG A 103 26.19 16.09 -17.04
C ARG A 103 25.76 17.39 -16.37
N LEU A 104 25.10 18.29 -17.09
CA LEU A 104 24.56 19.53 -16.55
C LEU A 104 23.33 19.26 -15.67
N CYS A 105 22.44 18.34 -16.03
CA CYS A 105 21.33 17.91 -15.18
C CYS A 105 21.85 17.46 -13.81
N ARG A 106 22.83 16.56 -13.79
CA ARG A 106 23.44 16.07 -12.54
C ARG A 106 24.00 17.20 -11.70
N ARG A 107 24.65 18.20 -12.34
CA ARG A 107 25.29 19.30 -11.63
C ARG A 107 24.31 20.33 -11.08
N TYR A 108 23.29 20.67 -11.86
CA TYR A 108 22.46 21.83 -11.58
C TYR A 108 21.01 21.51 -11.20
N LEU A 109 20.49 20.34 -11.61
CA LEU A 109 19.09 20.01 -11.33
C LEU A 109 18.92 19.08 -10.14
N LEU A 110 19.92 18.25 -9.82
CA LEU A 110 19.83 17.36 -8.67
C LEU A 110 20.23 18.10 -7.38
N PRO A 111 19.52 17.90 -6.27
CA PRO A 111 19.79 18.57 -5.01
C PRO A 111 20.90 17.88 -4.23
N HIS A 112 21.34 18.58 -3.18
CA HIS A 112 22.22 18.05 -2.16
C HIS A 112 21.51 17.99 -0.80
N SER A 113 20.38 17.26 -0.75
CA SER A 113 19.63 17.10 0.50
C SER A 113 20.49 16.43 1.58
N ARG A 114 20.46 16.97 2.79
CA ARG A 114 21.29 16.50 3.91
C ARG A 114 20.49 15.94 5.07
N ASN A 115 19.17 16.14 5.10
CA ASN A 115 18.34 15.81 6.26
C ASN A 115 16.92 15.37 5.86
N PHE A 116 16.85 14.55 4.81
CA PHE A 116 15.59 14.04 4.24
C PHE A 116 14.82 13.17 5.23
N GLY A 117 15.55 12.34 6.00
CA GLY A 117 15.00 11.44 6.99
C GLY A 117 14.49 10.10 6.42
N THR A 118 14.08 9.24 7.33
CA THR A 118 13.45 7.94 7.05
C THR A 118 12.56 7.53 8.20
N ASN A 119 11.53 6.73 7.95
CA ASN A 119 10.81 6.05 9.04
C ASN A 119 11.74 5.04 9.71
N LEU A 120 11.64 4.88 11.04
CA LEU A 120 12.52 3.99 11.81
C LEU A 120 11.71 2.97 12.63
N PRO A 121 12.22 1.73 12.74
CA PRO A 121 11.65 0.75 13.66
C PRO A 121 11.80 1.23 15.10
N LEU A 122 10.76 1.01 15.88
CA LEU A 122 10.76 1.36 17.30
C LEU A 122 11.33 0.22 18.17
N PRO A 123 11.56 0.50 19.48
CA PRO A 123 11.92 -0.52 20.46
C PRO A 123 10.99 -1.72 20.48
N GLU A 124 11.55 -2.89 20.80
CA GLU A 124 10.80 -4.15 20.85
C GLU A 124 10.37 -4.50 22.28
N ILE A 125 9.20 -5.11 22.41
CA ILE A 125 8.73 -5.70 23.67
C ILE A 125 9.22 -7.15 23.76
N HIS A 126 9.84 -7.49 24.88
CA HIS A 126 10.25 -8.84 25.22
C HIS A 126 9.51 -9.33 26.47
N LEU A 127 8.88 -10.52 26.38
CA LEU A 127 8.25 -11.19 27.50
C LEU A 127 8.98 -12.52 27.75
N ASN A 128 9.76 -12.60 28.80
CA ASN A 128 10.52 -13.79 29.16
C ASN A 128 9.80 -14.57 30.27
N PHE A 129 9.31 -15.78 29.93
CA PHE A 129 8.51 -16.62 30.81
C PHE A 129 9.38 -17.65 31.50
N ASN A 130 9.25 -17.77 32.82
CA ASN A 130 9.92 -18.79 33.58
C ASN A 130 9.13 -20.10 33.59
N GLY A 131 9.82 -21.26 33.50
CA GLY A 131 9.21 -22.58 33.62
C GLY A 131 8.40 -23.04 32.43
N ILE A 132 8.62 -22.46 31.26
CA ILE A 132 8.14 -23.00 29.99
C ILE A 132 9.30 -23.74 29.32
N GLU A 133 9.32 -25.07 29.48
CA GLU A 133 10.38 -25.94 28.95
C GLU A 133 9.98 -26.61 27.65
N ASP A 134 8.67 -26.84 27.45
CA ASP A 134 8.09 -27.44 26.25
C ASP A 134 6.88 -26.66 25.77
N ALA A 135 6.65 -26.65 24.47
CA ALA A 135 5.51 -26.00 23.83
C ALA A 135 4.76 -27.00 22.93
N ALA A 136 4.31 -28.08 23.50
CA ALA A 136 3.56 -29.10 22.79
C ALA A 136 2.23 -28.56 22.23
N SER A 137 1.76 -29.13 21.12
CA SER A 137 0.53 -28.71 20.46
C SER A 137 0.50 -27.21 20.12
N TYR A 138 1.66 -26.67 19.73
CA TYR A 138 1.82 -25.26 19.42
C TYR A 138 1.01 -24.87 18.18
N ARG A 139 0.33 -23.71 18.27
CA ARG A 139 -0.31 -23.02 17.15
C ARG A 139 -0.22 -21.52 17.36
N ARG A 140 0.16 -20.78 16.32
CA ARG A 140 -0.05 -19.34 16.21
C ARG A 140 -0.86 -19.03 14.96
N SER A 141 -1.68 -17.99 15.03
CA SER A 141 -2.54 -17.59 13.91
C SER A 141 -2.86 -16.12 13.92
N LEU A 142 -3.24 -15.62 12.75
CA LEU A 142 -3.83 -14.31 12.53
C LEU A 142 -5.20 -14.50 11.86
N ASP A 143 -6.27 -14.24 12.61
CA ASP A 143 -7.64 -14.22 12.09
C ASP A 143 -7.89 -12.90 11.40
N LEU A 144 -8.05 -12.91 10.09
CA LEU A 144 -8.22 -11.71 9.27
C LEU A 144 -9.59 -11.05 9.45
N ASP A 145 -10.65 -11.84 9.76
CA ASP A 145 -11.99 -11.28 10.02
C ASP A 145 -12.07 -10.53 11.34
N ARG A 146 -11.19 -10.89 12.29
CA ARG A 146 -11.16 -10.30 13.62
C ARG A 146 -9.96 -9.38 13.84
N ALA A 147 -8.95 -9.41 12.97
CA ALA A 147 -7.66 -8.73 13.13
C ALA A 147 -6.99 -9.04 14.49
N ILE A 148 -6.96 -10.32 14.85
CA ILE A 148 -6.43 -10.82 16.14
C ILE A 148 -5.38 -11.88 15.88
N ALA A 149 -4.21 -11.71 16.48
CA ALA A 149 -3.20 -12.75 16.57
C ALA A 149 -3.43 -13.60 17.83
N GLU A 150 -3.44 -14.92 17.66
CA GLU A 150 -3.60 -15.87 18.75
C GLU A 150 -2.42 -16.86 18.80
N ILE A 151 -1.93 -17.15 20.00
CA ILE A 151 -0.90 -18.14 20.26
C ILE A 151 -1.42 -19.11 21.32
N GLY A 152 -1.38 -20.41 21.03
CA GLY A 152 -1.79 -21.47 21.95
C GLY A 152 -0.77 -22.59 22.02
N PHE A 153 -0.46 -23.09 23.21
CA PHE A 153 0.43 -24.23 23.40
C PHE A 153 0.19 -24.92 24.78
N ARG A 154 0.77 -26.10 24.93
CA ARG A 154 0.78 -26.85 26.20
C ARG A 154 2.19 -26.92 26.75
N ASN A 155 2.31 -26.73 28.08
CA ASN A 155 3.51 -27.06 28.85
C ASN A 155 3.09 -27.96 30.00
N GLY A 156 3.35 -29.25 29.85
CA GLY A 156 2.80 -30.28 30.71
C GLY A 156 1.25 -30.30 30.69
N ASN A 157 0.61 -30.16 31.86
CA ASN A 157 -0.86 -30.11 31.98
C ASN A 157 -1.45 -28.67 31.85
N LYS A 158 -0.61 -27.65 31.72
CA LYS A 158 -1.02 -26.26 31.55
C LYS A 158 -1.26 -25.95 30.08
N VAL A 159 -2.36 -25.24 29.77
CA VAL A 159 -2.70 -24.73 28.44
C VAL A 159 -2.60 -23.22 28.49
N PHE A 160 -1.66 -22.67 27.76
CA PHE A 160 -1.43 -21.22 27.62
C PHE A 160 -2.13 -20.70 26.37
N ARG A 161 -2.71 -19.52 26.50
CA ARG A 161 -3.26 -18.74 25.37
C ARG A 161 -2.82 -17.30 25.48
N ARG A 162 -2.45 -16.73 24.34
CA ARG A 162 -2.19 -15.30 24.18
C ARG A 162 -3.04 -14.79 23.05
N SER A 163 -3.64 -13.63 23.23
CA SER A 163 -4.46 -12.93 22.23
C SER A 163 -3.98 -11.49 22.13
N MET A 164 -3.67 -11.05 20.92
CA MET A 164 -3.10 -9.73 20.66
C MET A 164 -3.84 -9.04 19.53
N PHE A 165 -4.15 -7.76 19.72
CA PHE A 165 -4.77 -6.92 18.69
C PHE A 165 -4.43 -5.43 18.91
N THR A 166 -4.41 -4.67 17.81
CA THR A 166 -4.24 -3.22 17.84
C THR A 166 -5.61 -2.56 17.67
N SER A 167 -6.12 -1.94 18.73
CA SER A 167 -7.41 -1.24 18.68
C SER A 167 -7.22 0.16 18.07
N HIS A 168 -7.88 0.43 16.95
CA HIS A 168 -7.98 1.78 16.40
C HIS A 168 -8.86 2.66 17.29
N ALA A 169 -10.01 2.14 17.72
CA ALA A 169 -10.97 2.86 18.56
C ALA A 169 -10.41 3.29 19.94
N ASP A 170 -9.38 2.62 20.43
CA ASP A 170 -8.76 2.91 21.75
C ASP A 170 -7.29 3.36 21.61
N ASN A 171 -6.71 3.29 20.40
CA ASN A 171 -5.33 3.66 20.09
C ASN A 171 -4.29 2.96 20.97
N VAL A 172 -4.44 1.65 21.15
CA VAL A 172 -3.54 0.80 21.96
C VAL A 172 -3.32 -0.55 21.29
N LEU A 173 -2.13 -1.14 21.50
CA LEU A 173 -1.93 -2.57 21.35
C LEU A 173 -2.35 -3.24 22.65
N VAL A 174 -3.20 -4.26 22.58
CA VAL A 174 -3.63 -5.10 23.68
C VAL A 174 -2.95 -6.45 23.57
N VAL A 175 -2.23 -6.87 24.62
CA VAL A 175 -1.60 -8.19 24.74
C VAL A 175 -2.20 -8.88 25.94
N HIS A 176 -3.06 -9.88 25.72
CA HIS A 176 -3.68 -10.64 26.79
C HIS A 176 -3.08 -12.04 26.90
N LEU A 177 -2.77 -12.47 28.12
CA LEU A 177 -2.13 -13.74 28.47
C LEU A 177 -3.01 -14.48 29.46
N GLY A 178 -3.35 -15.72 29.17
CA GLY A 178 -4.16 -16.56 30.03
C GLY A 178 -3.63 -18.00 30.13
N CYS A 179 -3.96 -18.68 31.24
CA CYS A 179 -3.69 -20.08 31.45
C CYS A 179 -4.92 -20.78 32.03
N ASN A 180 -5.14 -22.06 31.66
CA ASN A 180 -6.24 -22.87 32.22
C ASN A 180 -6.07 -23.18 33.72
N GLN A 181 -4.88 -22.94 34.28
CA GLN A 181 -4.59 -23.08 35.72
C GLN A 181 -4.36 -21.70 36.37
N PRO A 182 -5.05 -21.38 37.48
CA PRO A 182 -4.87 -20.09 38.17
C PRO A 182 -3.42 -19.88 38.61
N ARG A 183 -3.04 -18.62 38.68
CA ARG A 183 -1.72 -18.18 39.20
C ARG A 183 -0.51 -18.80 38.47
N SER A 184 -0.71 -19.16 37.18
CA SER A 184 0.34 -19.81 36.39
C SER A 184 1.05 -18.88 35.43
N ILE A 185 0.65 -17.61 35.35
CA ILE A 185 1.29 -16.61 34.53
C ILE A 185 2.38 -15.89 35.32
N GLY A 186 3.60 -15.95 34.79
CA GLY A 186 4.76 -15.21 35.36
C GLY A 186 5.77 -14.94 34.24
N PHE A 187 6.21 -13.69 34.13
CA PHE A 187 7.19 -13.28 33.12
C PHE A 187 7.86 -11.97 33.48
N LEU A 188 9.03 -11.72 32.92
CA LEU A 188 9.71 -10.44 32.90
C LEU A 188 9.35 -9.71 31.59
N LEU A 189 8.73 -8.53 31.71
CA LEU A 189 8.54 -7.57 30.64
C LEU A 189 9.75 -6.66 30.56
N SER A 190 10.40 -6.56 29.41
CA SER A 190 11.49 -5.62 29.15
C SER A 190 11.34 -5.01 27.75
N LEU A 191 12.05 -3.92 27.49
CA LEU A 191 12.11 -3.24 26.21
C LEU A 191 13.55 -3.28 25.67
N ASN A 192 13.71 -3.63 24.39
CA ASN A 192 14.96 -3.54 23.66
C ASN A 192 14.93 -2.25 22.81
N PRO A 193 15.82 -1.27 23.05
CA PRO A 193 15.85 0.01 22.33
C PRO A 193 16.08 -0.06 20.83
N ASN A 194 16.49 -1.18 20.28
CA ASN A 194 16.77 -1.36 18.86
C ASN A 194 17.74 -0.30 18.27
N ASN A 195 18.82 -0.01 19.04
CA ASN A 195 19.87 0.99 18.75
C ASN A 195 19.42 2.46 18.71
N LEU A 196 18.17 2.77 19.07
CA LEU A 196 17.73 4.15 19.24
C LEU A 196 18.18 4.71 20.59
N PRO A 197 18.52 6.00 20.67
CA PRO A 197 18.82 6.64 21.95
C PRO A 197 17.55 6.72 22.80
N CYS A 198 17.49 5.91 23.86
CA CYS A 198 16.31 5.76 24.71
C CYS A 198 16.69 5.73 26.20
N THR A 199 15.72 6.15 27.01
CA THR A 199 15.71 5.92 28.45
C THR A 199 14.51 5.07 28.83
N ILE A 200 14.65 4.14 29.73
CA ILE A 200 13.59 3.25 30.22
C ILE A 200 13.45 3.45 31.72
N GLU A 201 12.22 3.60 32.18
CA GLU A 201 11.92 3.69 33.62
C GLU A 201 10.62 2.97 33.96
N ALA A 202 10.57 2.33 35.10
CA ALA A 202 9.34 1.86 35.71
C ALA A 202 8.69 3.04 36.48
N SER A 203 7.54 3.48 35.97
CA SER A 203 6.72 4.52 36.62
C SER A 203 5.53 3.84 37.28
N ASP A 204 5.30 4.19 38.55
CA ASP A 204 4.35 3.47 39.38
C ASP A 204 4.67 1.95 39.48
N ASN A 205 3.82 1.18 40.10
CA ASN A 205 4.08 -0.26 40.29
C ASN A 205 3.68 -1.12 39.05
N ASN A 206 3.11 -0.53 38.03
CA ASN A 206 2.53 -1.29 36.93
C ASN A 206 2.74 -0.69 35.51
N THR A 207 3.52 0.37 35.40
CA THR A 207 3.74 1.06 34.12
C THR A 207 5.22 1.14 33.78
N LEU A 208 5.63 0.66 32.62
CA LEU A 208 6.95 0.83 32.04
C LEU A 208 6.89 1.92 30.99
N ILE A 209 7.80 2.90 31.06
CA ILE A 209 7.89 4.03 30.14
C ILE A 209 9.25 4.02 29.46
N LEU A 210 9.25 4.11 28.13
CA LEU A 210 10.42 4.35 27.33
C LEU A 210 10.28 5.70 26.63
N ARG A 211 11.34 6.52 26.68
CA ARG A 211 11.45 7.79 25.95
C ARG A 211 12.63 7.75 25.00
N GLY A 212 12.41 8.14 23.77
CA GLY A 212 13.43 8.09 22.72
C GLY A 212 13.25 9.16 21.65
N ARG A 213 14.18 9.15 20.73
CA ARG A 213 14.15 9.97 19.52
C ARG A 213 14.51 9.12 18.31
N ALA A 214 13.77 9.28 17.22
CA ALA A 214 14.02 8.62 15.96
C ALA A 214 15.15 9.36 15.23
N VAL A 215 16.39 8.88 15.36
CA VAL A 215 17.59 9.49 14.74
C VAL A 215 18.47 8.43 14.11
N GLU A 216 19.04 8.78 12.96
CA GLU A 216 20.04 7.97 12.23
C GLU A 216 20.92 8.90 11.37
N LYS A 217 22.03 8.37 10.79
CA LYS A 217 23.06 9.20 10.13
C LYS A 217 23.12 9.03 8.62
N LYS A 218 22.34 8.12 8.05
CA LYS A 218 22.42 7.83 6.63
C LYS A 218 21.58 8.80 5.79
N HIS A 219 20.38 9.12 6.29
CA HIS A 219 19.40 9.98 5.61
C HIS A 219 19.15 11.29 6.37
N SER A 220 19.80 11.43 7.57
CA SER A 220 19.68 12.62 8.39
C SER A 220 21.02 13.01 9.02
N ASP A 221 21.04 14.09 9.81
CA ASP A 221 22.21 14.58 10.53
C ASP A 221 22.61 13.72 11.74
N GLY A 222 21.79 12.72 12.09
CA GLY A 222 21.97 11.87 13.25
C GLY A 222 21.61 12.51 14.59
N GLN A 223 21.00 13.69 14.59
CA GLN A 223 20.64 14.45 15.78
C GLN A 223 19.17 14.86 15.79
N THR A 224 18.64 15.26 14.63
CA THR A 224 17.23 15.65 14.46
C THR A 224 16.35 14.46 14.14
N GLY A 225 15.11 14.53 14.64
CA GLY A 225 14.10 13.51 14.43
C GLY A 225 12.96 13.62 15.43
N VAL A 226 11.92 12.88 15.18
CA VAL A 226 10.71 12.88 15.98
C VAL A 226 10.98 12.21 17.34
N SER A 227 10.64 12.88 18.44
CA SER A 227 10.67 12.27 19.78
C SER A 227 9.46 11.38 19.97
N PHE A 228 9.63 10.27 20.69
CA PHE A 228 8.56 9.33 20.97
C PHE A 228 8.58 8.81 22.39
N GLU A 229 7.43 8.41 22.88
CA GLU A 229 7.30 7.63 24.12
C GLU A 229 6.49 6.35 23.86
N ILE A 230 6.89 5.28 24.53
CA ILE A 230 6.15 4.00 24.59
C ILE A 230 5.80 3.78 26.05
N HIS A 231 4.51 3.72 26.36
CA HIS A 231 4.01 3.41 27.68
C HIS A 231 3.33 2.05 27.67
N ILE A 232 3.75 1.16 28.58
CA ILE A 232 3.16 -0.18 28.74
C ILE A 232 2.59 -0.28 30.14
N ARG A 233 1.26 -0.42 30.26
CA ARG A 233 0.58 -0.65 31.53
C ARG A 233 0.20 -2.12 31.65
N ALA A 234 0.67 -2.77 32.72
CA ALA A 234 0.37 -4.15 33.04
C ALA A 234 -0.78 -4.23 34.06
N LEU A 235 -1.79 -5.05 33.73
CA LEU A 235 -2.94 -5.40 34.57
C LEU A 235 -2.87 -6.90 34.84
N ALA A 236 -2.77 -7.32 36.11
CA ALA A 236 -2.61 -8.73 36.47
C ALA A 236 -3.72 -9.15 37.46
N GLU A 237 -4.48 -10.18 37.08
CA GLU A 237 -5.47 -10.81 37.97
C GLU A 237 -4.77 -11.75 38.95
N ASP A 238 -4.99 -11.59 40.25
CA ASP A 238 -4.38 -12.32 41.37
C ASP A 238 -2.83 -12.25 41.43
N GLY A 239 -2.18 -11.62 40.46
CA GLY A 239 -0.72 -11.54 40.36
C GLY A 239 -0.12 -10.36 41.16
N LYS A 240 1.19 -10.44 41.33
CA LYS A 240 2.00 -9.35 41.89
C LYS A 240 2.92 -8.78 40.79
N LEU A 241 3.09 -7.47 40.82
CA LEU A 241 3.95 -6.71 39.91
C LEU A 241 5.14 -6.17 40.71
N TYR A 242 6.35 -6.34 40.19
CA TYR A 242 7.60 -5.92 40.80
C TYR A 242 8.38 -5.08 39.80
N PRO A 243 8.47 -3.75 40.01
CA PRO A 243 9.32 -2.92 39.17
C PRO A 243 10.78 -3.40 39.25
N GLN A 244 11.43 -3.45 38.11
CA GLN A 244 12.86 -3.67 37.94
C GLN A 244 13.49 -2.37 37.40
N ASN A 245 14.82 -2.26 37.32
CA ASN A 245 15.46 -1.03 36.81
C ASN A 245 15.01 -0.63 35.42
N ASP A 246 14.88 -1.60 34.52
CA ASP A 246 14.55 -1.42 33.08
C ASP A 246 13.41 -2.35 32.62
N GLY A 247 12.60 -2.84 33.57
CA GLY A 247 11.55 -3.81 33.28
C GLY A 247 10.47 -3.89 34.33
N LEU A 248 9.56 -4.83 34.16
CA LEU A 248 8.47 -5.11 35.09
C LEU A 248 8.28 -6.63 35.19
N GLU A 249 8.46 -7.18 36.40
CA GLU A 249 8.26 -8.61 36.67
C GLU A 249 6.85 -8.87 37.16
N ILE A 250 6.14 -9.78 36.49
CA ILE A 250 4.81 -10.27 36.83
C ILE A 250 4.95 -11.68 37.43
N LYS A 251 4.38 -11.92 38.63
CA LYS A 251 4.41 -13.24 39.27
C LYS A 251 3.04 -13.72 39.69
N GLY A 252 2.76 -14.98 39.41
CA GLY A 252 1.61 -15.70 39.93
C GLY A 252 0.26 -15.10 39.52
N ALA A 253 0.13 -14.58 38.33
CA ALA A 253 -1.13 -14.07 37.80
C ALA A 253 -2.00 -15.22 37.21
N THR A 254 -3.30 -15.12 37.37
CA THR A 254 -4.28 -15.97 36.71
C THR A 254 -4.42 -15.55 35.24
N SER A 255 -4.44 -14.26 34.99
CA SER A 255 -4.31 -13.65 33.67
C SER A 255 -3.51 -12.33 33.74
N ALA A 256 -2.96 -11.91 32.64
CA ALA A 256 -2.30 -10.61 32.51
C ALA A 256 -2.69 -9.93 31.19
N THR A 257 -2.91 -8.61 31.26
CA THR A 257 -3.16 -7.79 30.08
C THR A 257 -2.16 -6.65 30.05
N LEU A 258 -1.42 -6.51 28.96
CA LEU A 258 -0.57 -5.36 28.69
C LEU A 258 -1.31 -4.43 27.73
N LEU A 259 -1.42 -3.16 28.10
CA LEU A 259 -1.90 -2.08 27.26
C LEU A 259 -0.69 -1.25 26.82
N VAL A 260 -0.44 -1.18 25.53
CA VAL A 260 0.71 -0.48 24.96
C VAL A 260 0.21 0.72 24.17
N ALA A 261 0.68 1.91 24.52
CA ALA A 261 0.41 3.13 23.79
C ALA A 261 1.73 3.75 23.30
N ILE A 262 1.71 4.32 22.10
CA ILE A 262 2.82 5.05 21.51
C ILE A 262 2.37 6.46 21.19
N GLY A 263 3.16 7.45 21.62
CA GLY A 263 2.98 8.85 21.28
C GLY A 263 4.23 9.42 20.64
N THR A 264 4.06 10.38 19.72
CA THR A 264 5.16 11.04 19.04
C THR A 264 5.00 12.56 19.06
N SER A 265 6.12 13.30 18.89
CA SER A 265 6.12 14.75 18.75
C SER A 265 5.79 15.24 17.34
N PHE A 266 5.45 14.33 16.42
CA PHE A 266 5.06 14.69 15.08
C PHE A 266 3.87 15.67 15.10
N ALA A 267 3.89 16.66 14.21
CA ALA A 267 2.86 17.72 14.12
C ALA A 267 2.63 18.48 15.46
N GLY A 268 3.64 18.56 16.34
CA GLY A 268 3.53 19.28 17.61
C GLY A 268 2.85 18.50 18.74
N GLY A 269 2.68 17.18 18.59
CA GLY A 269 2.12 16.32 19.62
C GLY A 269 2.98 16.26 20.89
N ASP A 270 2.34 16.04 22.05
CA ASP A 270 3.01 15.68 23.30
C ASP A 270 2.97 14.16 23.47
N PRO A 271 4.10 13.44 23.31
CA PRO A 271 4.13 11.98 23.36
C PRO A 271 3.58 11.42 24.67
N SER A 272 3.93 12.06 25.80
CA SER A 272 3.50 11.62 27.13
C SER A 272 1.97 11.77 27.31
N ALA A 273 1.43 12.91 26.91
CA ALA A 273 -0.01 13.17 27.00
C ALA A 273 -0.83 12.22 26.12
N ILE A 274 -0.34 11.92 24.90
CA ILE A 274 -0.97 10.95 23.98
C ILE A 274 -1.03 9.57 24.63
N CYS A 275 0.10 9.06 25.15
CA CYS A 275 0.18 7.76 25.78
C CYS A 275 -0.71 7.67 27.03
N LYS A 276 -0.64 8.65 27.92
CA LYS A 276 -1.45 8.68 29.15
C LYS A 276 -2.94 8.69 28.85
N LYS A 277 -3.39 9.51 27.90
CA LYS A 277 -4.80 9.58 27.49
C LYS A 277 -5.31 8.21 27.01
N ALA A 278 -4.56 7.55 26.13
CA ALA A 278 -4.92 6.23 25.60
C ALA A 278 -4.96 5.15 26.69
N LEU A 279 -3.93 5.07 27.52
CA LEU A 279 -3.86 4.09 28.60
C LEU A 279 -4.92 4.32 29.69
N ASP A 280 -5.17 5.56 30.12
CA ASP A 280 -6.15 5.84 31.15
C ASP A 280 -7.60 5.55 30.68
N ALA A 281 -7.87 5.75 29.40
CA ALA A 281 -9.15 5.39 28.80
C ALA A 281 -9.30 3.86 28.70
N SER A 282 -8.27 3.16 28.25
CA SER A 282 -8.29 1.72 27.99
C SER A 282 -8.26 0.91 29.28
N ALA A 283 -7.50 1.31 30.29
CA ALA A 283 -7.40 0.61 31.58
C ALA A 283 -8.68 0.60 32.41
N ARG A 284 -9.64 1.47 32.10
CA ARG A 284 -10.98 1.49 32.73
C ARG A 284 -11.95 0.49 32.09
N ARG A 285 -11.55 -0.15 30.99
CA ARG A 285 -12.38 -1.09 30.24
C ARG A 285 -12.00 -2.53 30.56
N SER A 286 -12.98 -3.41 30.49
CA SER A 286 -12.71 -4.84 30.48
C SER A 286 -12.06 -5.26 29.16
N LEU A 287 -11.36 -6.40 29.16
CA LEU A 287 -10.85 -6.99 27.90
C LEU A 287 -11.98 -7.22 26.90
N ALA A 288 -13.16 -7.66 27.37
CA ALA A 288 -14.32 -7.89 26.51
C ALA A 288 -14.82 -6.59 25.86
N ASP A 289 -14.81 -5.45 26.58
CA ASP A 289 -15.19 -4.17 26.02
C ASP A 289 -14.17 -3.69 24.97
N LEU A 290 -12.85 -3.81 25.25
CA LEU A 290 -11.80 -3.47 24.29
C LEU A 290 -11.93 -4.30 23.01
N MET A 291 -12.15 -5.61 23.17
CA MET A 291 -12.38 -6.53 22.04
C MET A 291 -13.63 -6.16 21.24
N SER A 292 -14.75 -5.89 21.92
CA SER A 292 -16.00 -5.51 21.25
C SER A 292 -15.85 -4.22 20.46
N ARG A 293 -15.17 -3.22 21.00
CA ARG A 293 -14.89 -1.96 20.32
C ARG A 293 -13.99 -2.12 19.11
N HIS A 294 -12.92 -2.92 19.25
CA HIS A 294 -12.04 -3.27 18.15
C HIS A 294 -12.81 -3.95 17.00
N LEU A 295 -13.62 -4.95 17.31
CA LEU A 295 -14.41 -5.65 16.28
C LEU A 295 -15.48 -4.74 15.64
N ALA A 296 -16.14 -3.91 16.43
CA ALA A 296 -17.15 -2.97 15.92
C ALA A 296 -16.58 -1.91 14.98
N ASP A 297 -15.30 -1.55 15.15
CA ASP A 297 -14.59 -0.61 14.27
C ASP A 297 -14.04 -1.33 13.01
N TYR A 298 -13.43 -2.51 13.17
CA TYR A 298 -12.71 -3.21 12.10
C TYR A 298 -13.60 -3.99 11.14
N GLN A 299 -14.52 -4.82 11.66
CA GLN A 299 -15.30 -5.75 10.85
C GLN A 299 -16.20 -5.09 9.79
N PRO A 300 -16.79 -3.90 10.03
CA PRO A 300 -17.55 -3.20 8.99
C PRO A 300 -16.75 -2.85 7.74
N LEU A 301 -15.43 -2.66 7.85
CA LEU A 301 -14.54 -2.45 6.71
C LEU A 301 -14.17 -3.77 6.05
N TYR A 302 -13.75 -4.74 6.84
CA TYR A 302 -13.25 -6.00 6.32
C TYR A 302 -14.32 -6.82 5.59
N ARG A 303 -15.53 -6.89 6.13
CA ARG A 303 -16.64 -7.72 5.62
C ARG A 303 -17.35 -7.16 4.39
N ARG A 304 -16.95 -5.99 3.89
CA ARG A 304 -17.54 -5.40 2.66
C ARG A 304 -17.25 -6.24 1.42
N VAL A 305 -16.10 -6.91 1.37
CA VAL A 305 -15.70 -7.72 0.22
C VAL A 305 -15.30 -9.11 0.66
N SER A 306 -15.78 -10.10 -0.08
CA SER A 306 -15.40 -11.50 0.13
C SER A 306 -15.16 -12.20 -1.21
N LEU A 307 -14.06 -12.96 -1.28
CA LEU A 307 -13.66 -13.77 -2.44
C LEU A 307 -13.66 -15.25 -2.08
N SER A 308 -14.27 -16.08 -2.92
CA SER A 308 -14.18 -17.54 -2.87
C SER A 308 -13.75 -18.05 -4.24
N LEU A 309 -12.68 -18.85 -4.29
CA LEU A 309 -12.17 -19.50 -5.49
C LEU A 309 -12.25 -21.02 -5.29
N GLY A 310 -12.68 -21.76 -6.31
CA GLY A 310 -12.70 -23.23 -6.30
C GLY A 310 -13.98 -23.88 -5.79
N GLY A 311 -14.99 -23.12 -5.32
CA GLY A 311 -16.31 -23.61 -4.89
C GLY A 311 -16.44 -23.89 -3.38
N ALA A 312 -17.67 -24.14 -2.94
CA ALA A 312 -18.06 -24.26 -1.52
C ALA A 312 -17.44 -25.46 -0.77
N GLU A 313 -16.79 -26.39 -1.46
CA GLU A 313 -16.24 -27.61 -0.89
C GLU A 313 -14.79 -27.52 -0.43
N LEU A 314 -14.13 -26.38 -0.62
CA LEU A 314 -12.81 -26.15 -0.03
C LEU A 314 -12.98 -25.98 1.48
N ALA A 315 -12.95 -27.08 2.19
CA ALA A 315 -12.82 -27.07 3.64
C ALA A 315 -11.64 -26.18 4.04
N PRO A 316 -11.71 -25.47 5.18
CA PRO A 316 -10.57 -24.71 5.69
C PRO A 316 -9.32 -25.57 5.63
N SER A 317 -8.23 -25.05 5.05
CA SER A 317 -7.05 -25.88 4.87
C SER A 317 -6.53 -26.37 6.22
N ALA A 318 -6.48 -27.69 6.39
CA ALA A 318 -5.84 -28.30 7.55
C ALA A 318 -4.31 -28.09 7.56
N ARG A 319 -3.76 -27.49 6.51
CA ARG A 319 -2.31 -27.28 6.32
C ARG A 319 -1.90 -25.86 6.69
N PRO A 320 -0.76 -25.68 7.42
CA PRO A 320 -0.22 -24.38 7.76
C PRO A 320 0.06 -23.51 6.54
N THR A 321 0.00 -22.20 6.70
CA THR A 321 0.13 -21.22 5.62
C THR A 321 1.50 -21.32 4.93
N ASP A 322 2.57 -21.45 5.70
CA ASP A 322 3.94 -21.64 5.18
C ASP A 322 4.10 -22.93 4.36
N VAL A 323 3.41 -23.98 4.74
CA VAL A 323 3.40 -25.24 3.97
C VAL A 323 2.65 -25.06 2.65
N ARG A 324 1.46 -24.40 2.68
CA ARG A 324 0.68 -24.12 1.48
C ARG A 324 1.45 -23.26 0.48
N ARG A 325 2.15 -22.21 0.97
CA ARG A 325 2.96 -21.34 0.12
C ARG A 325 4.11 -22.13 -0.55
N ARG A 326 4.82 -22.94 0.22
CA ARG A 326 5.88 -23.81 -0.34
C ARG A 326 5.38 -24.84 -1.34
N ASP A 327 4.18 -25.39 -1.12
CA ASP A 327 3.56 -26.27 -2.11
C ASP A 327 3.24 -25.53 -3.41
N LEU A 328 2.72 -24.29 -3.30
CA LEU A 328 2.46 -23.44 -4.45
C LEU A 328 3.75 -23.14 -5.22
N GLU A 329 4.85 -22.87 -4.53
CA GLU A 329 6.18 -22.68 -5.11
C GLU A 329 6.67 -23.95 -5.86
N ASN A 330 6.32 -25.13 -5.39
CA ASN A 330 6.60 -26.43 -6.02
C ASN A 330 5.58 -26.81 -7.10
N GLY A 331 4.69 -25.91 -7.49
CA GLY A 331 3.74 -26.10 -8.59
C GLY A 331 2.39 -26.68 -8.22
N ALA A 332 2.06 -26.81 -6.93
CA ALA A 332 0.71 -27.22 -6.52
C ALA A 332 -0.31 -26.09 -6.79
N SER A 333 -1.56 -26.46 -7.04
CA SER A 333 -2.65 -25.52 -7.16
C SER A 333 -3.32 -25.30 -5.79
N ASP A 334 -3.46 -24.05 -5.38
CA ASP A 334 -4.17 -23.66 -4.16
C ASP A 334 -5.00 -22.38 -4.35
N PRO A 335 -6.18 -22.45 -4.98
CA PRO A 335 -7.05 -21.28 -5.14
C PRO A 335 -7.49 -20.66 -3.80
N GLY A 336 -7.59 -21.47 -2.73
CA GLY A 336 -7.89 -20.98 -1.39
C GLY A 336 -6.77 -20.10 -0.80
N LEU A 337 -5.49 -20.39 -1.10
CA LEU A 337 -4.38 -19.54 -0.70
C LEU A 337 -4.38 -18.22 -1.48
N VAL A 338 -4.75 -18.24 -2.76
CA VAL A 338 -4.90 -17.02 -3.57
C VAL A 338 -6.02 -16.13 -3.02
N ALA A 339 -7.18 -16.73 -2.67
CA ALA A 339 -8.27 -15.99 -2.02
C ALA A 339 -7.85 -15.43 -0.65
N LEU A 340 -7.06 -16.18 0.12
CA LEU A 340 -6.49 -15.72 1.40
C LEU A 340 -5.52 -14.54 1.18
N PHE A 341 -4.65 -14.59 0.17
CA PHE A 341 -3.73 -13.51 -0.18
C PHE A 341 -4.49 -12.23 -0.55
N PHE A 342 -5.56 -12.33 -1.33
CA PHE A 342 -6.43 -11.18 -1.64
C PHE A 342 -7.03 -10.56 -0.37
N GLN A 343 -7.59 -11.36 0.51
CA GLN A 343 -8.16 -10.88 1.77
C GLN A 343 -7.08 -10.35 2.73
N TYR A 344 -5.87 -10.89 2.64
CA TYR A 344 -4.72 -10.41 3.41
C TYR A 344 -4.26 -9.02 2.97
N GLY A 345 -4.19 -8.74 1.65
CA GLY A 345 -3.89 -7.39 1.18
C GLY A 345 -4.96 -6.37 1.63
N ARG A 346 -6.24 -6.74 1.64
CA ARG A 346 -7.30 -5.90 2.22
C ARG A 346 -7.11 -5.69 3.73
N TYR A 347 -6.76 -6.74 4.46
CA TYR A 347 -6.41 -6.65 5.87
C TYR A 347 -5.27 -5.66 6.11
N LEU A 348 -4.17 -5.79 5.36
CA LEU A 348 -3.01 -4.91 5.46
C LEU A 348 -3.37 -3.45 5.17
N THR A 349 -4.22 -3.19 4.17
CA THR A 349 -4.73 -1.85 3.87
C THR A 349 -5.50 -1.26 5.06
N ILE A 350 -6.43 -2.01 5.68
CA ILE A 350 -7.21 -1.55 6.83
C ILE A 350 -6.32 -1.37 8.07
N ALA A 351 -5.41 -2.31 8.31
CA ALA A 351 -4.51 -2.28 9.46
C ALA A 351 -3.46 -1.17 9.35
N GLY A 352 -3.05 -0.84 8.12
CA GLY A 352 -1.99 0.14 7.86
C GLY A 352 -2.48 1.57 7.60
N SER A 353 -3.73 1.75 7.15
CA SER A 353 -4.23 3.07 6.76
C SER A 353 -5.71 3.24 7.13
N ARG A 354 -6.01 4.25 7.91
CA ARG A 354 -7.36 4.62 8.36
C ARG A 354 -7.61 6.08 7.99
N ALA A 355 -8.89 6.47 7.93
CA ALA A 355 -9.28 7.82 7.52
C ALA A 355 -8.59 8.96 8.29
N ASP A 356 -8.24 8.71 9.54
CA ASP A 356 -7.59 9.64 10.46
C ASP A 356 -6.10 9.33 10.72
N SER A 357 -5.50 8.40 9.96
CA SER A 357 -4.06 8.17 10.02
C SER A 357 -3.28 9.45 9.70
N PRO A 358 -2.23 9.78 10.47
CA PRO A 358 -1.49 11.03 10.29
C PRO A 358 -0.68 11.07 9.00
N LEU A 359 -0.28 9.91 8.48
CA LEU A 359 0.50 9.73 7.25
C LEU A 359 -0.04 8.56 6.43
N PRO A 360 0.18 8.55 5.11
CA PRO A 360 -0.11 7.39 4.29
C PRO A 360 0.87 6.25 4.55
N LEU A 361 0.62 5.10 3.91
CA LEU A 361 1.53 3.96 3.91
C LEU A 361 2.87 4.33 3.27
N ALA A 362 3.96 4.16 4.00
CA ALA A 362 5.33 4.23 3.48
C ALA A 362 5.66 2.98 2.65
N LEU A 363 6.88 2.84 2.17
CA LEU A 363 7.34 1.67 1.41
C LEU A 363 7.07 0.35 2.18
N GLN A 364 7.29 0.36 3.49
CA GLN A 364 7.00 -0.76 4.39
C GLN A 364 5.63 -0.65 5.10
N GLY A 365 4.73 0.17 4.60
CA GLY A 365 3.43 0.43 5.24
C GLY A 365 3.57 1.20 6.55
N ILE A 366 3.14 0.59 7.65
CA ILE A 366 3.38 1.06 9.01
C ILE A 366 4.29 0.09 9.79
N TRP A 367 4.77 -0.98 9.16
CA TRP A 367 5.64 -2.00 9.75
C TRP A 367 7.05 -1.83 9.22
N ASN A 368 8.03 -1.75 10.09
CA ASN A 368 9.40 -1.46 9.70
C ASN A 368 10.38 -2.42 10.41
N ASP A 369 11.23 -3.10 9.64
CA ASP A 369 12.27 -4.01 10.13
C ASP A 369 13.66 -3.35 10.23
N GLY A 370 13.77 -2.07 9.81
CA GLY A 370 15.02 -1.31 9.75
C GLY A 370 15.85 -1.58 8.50
N LEU A 371 15.46 -2.53 7.66
CA LEU A 371 16.24 -2.89 6.48
C LEU A 371 16.09 -1.85 5.38
N ALA A 372 14.86 -1.45 5.03
CA ALA A 372 14.61 -0.39 4.07
C ALA A 372 15.25 0.94 4.52
N SER A 373 15.07 1.31 5.78
CA SER A 373 15.68 2.52 6.38
C SER A 373 17.22 2.52 6.33
N SER A 374 17.83 1.34 6.24
CA SER A 374 19.28 1.17 6.11
C SER A 374 19.79 1.21 4.67
N MET A 375 18.89 1.17 3.67
CA MET A 375 19.23 1.25 2.25
C MET A 375 19.44 2.70 1.77
N GLY A 376 20.05 2.87 0.61
CA GLY A 376 20.18 4.19 -0.03
C GLY A 376 18.86 4.77 -0.50
N TRP A 377 17.87 3.90 -0.75
CA TRP A 377 16.53 4.26 -1.19
C TRP A 377 15.50 4.42 -0.04
N THR A 378 15.86 4.14 1.20
CA THR A 378 15.13 4.44 2.44
C THR A 378 13.69 3.90 2.56
N ASP A 379 13.08 3.98 3.75
CA ASP A 379 11.64 3.73 3.97
C ASP A 379 10.89 5.06 3.99
N ASP A 380 10.52 5.54 2.80
CA ASP A 380 9.84 6.80 2.58
C ASP A 380 8.63 6.65 1.63
N PHE A 381 8.22 7.72 0.96
CA PHE A 381 7.14 7.71 -0.01
C PHE A 381 7.73 7.83 -1.42
N HIS A 382 7.97 6.68 -2.08
CA HIS A 382 8.39 6.62 -3.47
C HIS A 382 7.21 6.87 -4.41
N LEU A 383 7.28 7.96 -5.20
CA LEU A 383 6.22 8.39 -6.12
C LEU A 383 6.43 7.87 -7.56
N ASP A 384 7.34 6.94 -7.75
CA ASP A 384 7.64 6.28 -9.03
C ASP A 384 7.33 4.80 -9.05
N ILE A 385 6.46 4.45 -8.11
CA ILE A 385 5.30 3.60 -8.19
C ILE A 385 4.83 3.04 -6.84
N ASN A 386 5.70 2.82 -5.85
CA ASN A 386 5.37 2.06 -4.64
C ASN A 386 4.23 2.71 -3.84
N THR A 387 4.25 4.03 -3.63
CA THR A 387 3.19 4.71 -2.89
C THR A 387 1.84 4.63 -3.61
N GLN A 388 1.83 4.72 -4.93
CA GLN A 388 0.62 4.51 -5.74
C GLN A 388 0.09 3.08 -5.56
N GLN A 389 0.97 2.08 -5.67
CA GLN A 389 0.62 0.66 -5.53
C GLN A 389 0.07 0.33 -4.14
N ASN A 390 0.55 0.99 -3.09
CA ASN A 390 0.03 0.82 -1.73
C ASN A 390 -1.48 1.12 -1.64
N TYR A 391 -2.01 1.95 -2.55
CA TYR A 391 -3.41 2.39 -2.53
C TYR A 391 -4.28 1.90 -3.69
N TRP A 392 -3.71 1.21 -4.69
CA TRP A 392 -4.50 0.69 -5.81
C TRP A 392 -5.70 -0.17 -5.41
N PRO A 393 -5.68 -0.99 -4.35
CA PRO A 393 -6.86 -1.76 -3.98
C PRO A 393 -7.94 -0.94 -3.24
N ALA A 394 -7.63 0.27 -2.77
CA ALA A 394 -8.51 0.98 -1.84
C ALA A 394 -9.93 1.20 -2.41
N GLU A 395 -10.04 1.74 -3.62
CA GLU A 395 -11.35 2.00 -4.22
C GLU A 395 -12.03 0.70 -4.67
N VAL A 396 -11.38 -0.11 -5.50
CA VAL A 396 -11.98 -1.32 -6.08
C VAL A 396 -12.34 -2.35 -5.01
N CYS A 397 -11.61 -2.40 -3.90
CA CYS A 397 -11.86 -3.31 -2.78
C CYS A 397 -12.73 -2.72 -1.66
N ASN A 398 -13.46 -1.62 -1.94
CA ASN A 398 -14.43 -1.00 -1.04
C ASN A 398 -13.82 -0.53 0.30
N LEU A 399 -12.67 0.13 0.22
CA LEU A 399 -11.90 0.69 1.33
C LEU A 399 -11.53 2.15 1.08
N SER A 400 -12.39 2.89 0.42
CA SER A 400 -12.19 4.26 -0.05
C SER A 400 -11.68 5.21 1.05
N GLU A 401 -12.21 5.10 2.28
CA GLU A 401 -11.80 5.92 3.42
C GLU A 401 -10.33 5.67 3.86
N CYS A 402 -9.78 4.48 3.57
CA CYS A 402 -8.38 4.18 3.87
C CYS A 402 -7.40 4.99 3.02
N GLN A 403 -7.87 5.65 1.96
CA GLN A 403 -7.05 6.48 1.08
C GLN A 403 -6.93 7.95 1.57
N THR A 404 -7.74 8.36 2.53
CA THR A 404 -7.76 9.75 3.03
C THR A 404 -6.38 10.29 3.45
N PRO A 405 -5.48 9.54 4.11
CA PRO A 405 -4.15 10.03 4.47
C PRO A 405 -3.28 10.37 3.25
N LEU A 406 -3.43 9.63 2.14
CA LEU A 406 -2.74 9.92 0.89
C LEU A 406 -3.16 11.28 0.32
N PHE A 407 -4.44 11.60 0.40
CA PHE A 407 -4.95 12.91 -0.04
C PHE A 407 -4.34 14.05 0.79
N GLY A 408 -4.10 13.82 2.09
CA GLY A 408 -3.38 14.77 2.96
C GLY A 408 -1.94 15.01 2.50
N LEU A 409 -1.23 13.94 2.10
CA LEU A 409 0.10 14.06 1.52
C LEU A 409 0.07 14.85 0.20
N VAL A 410 -0.86 14.57 -0.70
CA VAL A 410 -0.98 15.31 -1.99
C VAL A 410 -1.26 16.79 -1.75
N ASP A 411 -2.11 17.16 -0.80
CA ASP A 411 -2.34 18.56 -0.42
C ASP A 411 -1.05 19.25 0.07
N LEU A 412 -0.25 18.52 0.86
CA LEU A 412 1.03 19.01 1.34
C LEU A 412 2.04 19.20 0.19
N LEU A 413 2.11 18.22 -0.73
CA LEU A 413 2.94 18.29 -1.93
C LEU A 413 2.54 19.48 -2.82
N ARG A 414 1.24 19.69 -3.04
CA ARG A 414 0.74 20.85 -3.77
C ARG A 414 1.19 22.16 -3.12
N GLN A 415 1.12 22.25 -1.80
CA GLN A 415 1.52 23.44 -1.06
C GLN A 415 3.03 23.71 -1.16
N ARG A 416 3.85 22.70 -0.92
CA ARG A 416 5.33 22.81 -0.94
C ARG A 416 5.88 22.91 -2.35
N GLY A 417 5.31 22.17 -3.29
CA GLY A 417 5.74 22.10 -4.69
C GLY A 417 5.61 23.41 -5.46
N ARG A 418 4.86 24.39 -4.95
CA ARG A 418 4.83 25.74 -5.53
C ARG A 418 6.18 26.42 -5.45
N THR A 419 6.88 26.26 -4.34
CA THR A 419 8.24 26.80 -4.17
C THR A 419 9.18 26.13 -5.16
N THR A 420 9.14 24.80 -5.28
CA THR A 420 9.94 24.05 -6.25
C THR A 420 9.66 24.48 -7.70
N ALA A 421 8.37 24.63 -8.08
CA ALA A 421 7.99 25.10 -9.40
C ALA A 421 8.58 26.48 -9.71
N THR A 422 8.50 27.42 -8.77
CA THR A 422 8.96 28.79 -8.96
C THR A 422 10.49 28.89 -8.96
N GLU A 423 11.15 28.28 -7.99
CA GLU A 423 12.61 28.42 -7.80
C GLU A 423 13.38 27.62 -8.84
N MET A 424 12.99 26.38 -9.10
CA MET A 424 13.72 25.49 -10.01
C MET A 424 13.40 25.75 -11.48
N TYR A 425 12.13 26.03 -11.79
CA TYR A 425 11.65 26.06 -13.18
C TYR A 425 11.17 27.46 -13.61
N GLY A 426 10.95 28.39 -12.68
CA GLY A 426 10.33 29.67 -12.98
C GLY A 426 8.89 29.58 -13.43
N ALA A 427 8.20 28.51 -13.08
CA ALA A 427 6.84 28.19 -13.46
C ALA A 427 5.85 28.47 -12.32
N ARG A 428 4.60 28.70 -12.66
CA ARG A 428 3.47 28.75 -11.71
C ARG A 428 3.08 27.33 -11.29
N GLY A 429 1.99 27.22 -10.55
CA GLY A 429 1.44 25.94 -10.14
C GLY A 429 2.31 25.20 -9.14
N TRP A 430 2.41 23.85 -9.24
CA TRP A 430 3.22 23.03 -8.36
C TRP A 430 3.79 21.80 -9.07
N VAL A 431 4.91 21.32 -8.55
CA VAL A 431 5.59 20.10 -8.99
C VAL A 431 6.15 19.33 -7.79
N ALA A 432 6.16 18.02 -7.87
CA ALA A 432 6.90 17.14 -6.97
C ALA A 432 7.54 16.01 -7.79
N HIS A 433 8.72 15.56 -7.33
CA HIS A 433 9.52 14.55 -8.00
C HIS A 433 9.39 13.19 -7.31
N THR A 434 10.26 12.27 -7.63
CA THR A 434 10.15 10.84 -7.37
C THR A 434 10.02 10.44 -5.90
N VAL A 435 10.62 11.18 -4.98
CA VAL A 435 10.59 10.84 -3.54
C VAL A 435 10.08 11.99 -2.70
N THR A 436 9.37 11.63 -1.63
CA THR A 436 8.91 12.61 -0.64
C THR A 436 8.95 12.03 0.77
N ASN A 437 8.75 12.89 1.75
CA ASN A 437 8.79 12.59 3.18
C ASN A 437 7.57 13.20 3.90
N PRO A 438 7.38 12.96 5.22
CA PRO A 438 6.20 13.43 5.94
C PRO A 438 6.10 14.96 6.04
N TRP A 439 7.10 15.70 5.64
CA TRP A 439 7.11 17.17 5.63
C TRP A 439 6.89 17.76 4.23
N GLY A 440 6.67 16.90 3.21
CA GLY A 440 6.34 17.32 1.85
C GLY A 440 7.55 17.78 1.06
N TYR A 441 8.64 17.01 1.07
CA TYR A 441 9.76 17.20 0.15
C TYR A 441 9.28 17.11 -1.30
N THR A 442 9.66 18.07 -2.15
CA THR A 442 9.20 18.15 -3.54
C THR A 442 10.32 18.36 -4.57
N ALA A 443 11.55 18.66 -4.12
CA ALA A 443 12.70 18.74 -5.01
C ALA A 443 13.04 17.37 -5.63
N PRO A 444 13.87 17.30 -6.68
CA PRO A 444 14.31 16.03 -7.23
C PRO A 444 14.98 15.11 -6.21
N GLY A 445 15.00 13.82 -6.46
CA GLY A 445 15.85 12.87 -5.75
C GLY A 445 17.33 13.07 -6.09
N GLY A 446 18.24 12.55 -5.25
CA GLY A 446 19.68 12.80 -5.35
C GLY A 446 20.42 12.05 -6.48
N GLY A 447 19.74 11.27 -7.31
CA GLY A 447 20.36 10.42 -8.34
C GLY A 447 19.79 10.60 -9.74
N GLN A 448 20.66 10.47 -10.75
CA GLN A 448 20.25 10.43 -12.15
C GLN A 448 19.47 9.14 -12.44
N GLY A 449 18.49 9.24 -13.35
CA GLY A 449 17.68 8.14 -13.84
C GLY A 449 16.48 7.77 -12.96
N TRP A 450 16.40 8.38 -11.79
CA TRP A 450 15.25 8.18 -10.89
C TRP A 450 14.77 9.45 -10.18
N GLY A 451 15.64 10.47 -10.06
CA GLY A 451 15.37 11.63 -9.21
C GLY A 451 14.58 12.75 -9.85
N LEU A 452 14.57 12.85 -11.18
CA LEU A 452 14.07 14.02 -11.91
C LEU A 452 12.74 13.79 -12.66
N CYS A 453 11.94 12.80 -12.29
CA CYS A 453 10.62 12.61 -12.88
C CYS A 453 9.68 13.75 -12.49
N VAL A 454 9.44 14.69 -13.41
CA VAL A 454 8.64 15.91 -13.16
C VAL A 454 7.15 15.61 -13.04
N THR A 455 6.70 14.45 -13.44
CA THR A 455 5.29 14.04 -13.39
C THR A 455 4.95 13.15 -12.19
N ALA A 456 5.90 12.82 -11.33
CA ALA A 456 5.64 11.95 -10.17
C ALA A 456 4.57 12.54 -9.22
N GLY A 457 4.57 13.86 -9.01
CA GLY A 457 3.52 14.55 -8.26
C GLY A 457 2.13 14.45 -8.89
N VAL A 458 2.04 14.48 -10.23
CA VAL A 458 0.77 14.23 -10.94
C VAL A 458 0.37 12.76 -10.78
N TRP A 459 1.29 11.83 -10.97
CA TRP A 459 1.02 10.41 -10.86
C TRP A 459 0.33 10.05 -9.53
N ILE A 460 0.88 10.51 -8.40
CA ILE A 460 0.23 10.27 -7.12
C ILE A 460 -1.10 11.02 -6.96
N ALA A 461 -1.23 12.21 -7.58
CA ALA A 461 -2.47 12.99 -7.53
C ALA A 461 -3.64 12.33 -8.30
N LEU A 462 -3.36 11.48 -9.30
CA LEU A 462 -4.42 10.77 -10.04
C LEU A 462 -5.32 9.92 -9.13
N GLN A 463 -4.84 9.52 -7.95
CA GLN A 463 -5.64 8.83 -6.94
C GLN A 463 -6.84 9.66 -6.44
N LEU A 464 -6.77 11.01 -6.51
CA LEU A 464 -7.91 11.86 -6.18
C LEU A 464 -9.00 11.79 -7.26
N TRP A 465 -8.60 11.66 -8.53
CA TRP A 465 -9.55 11.45 -9.62
C TRP A 465 -10.21 10.07 -9.54
N GLU A 466 -9.43 9.04 -9.25
CA GLU A 466 -9.95 7.70 -9.00
C GLU A 466 -11.00 7.69 -7.89
N HIS A 467 -10.71 8.34 -6.77
CA HIS A 467 -11.66 8.48 -5.67
C HIS A 467 -12.99 9.12 -6.14
N TYR A 468 -12.91 10.20 -6.92
CA TYR A 468 -14.11 10.81 -7.49
C TYR A 468 -14.85 9.84 -8.43
N CYS A 469 -14.12 9.15 -9.30
CA CYS A 469 -14.73 8.21 -10.26
C CYS A 469 -15.49 7.08 -9.56
N PHE A 470 -14.98 6.55 -8.45
CA PHE A 470 -15.63 5.50 -7.69
C PHE A 470 -16.75 6.01 -6.76
N THR A 471 -16.58 7.18 -6.18
CA THR A 471 -17.52 7.71 -5.16
C THR A 471 -18.59 8.64 -5.74
N GLY A 472 -18.31 9.31 -6.86
CA GLY A 472 -19.16 10.36 -7.42
C GLY A 472 -19.29 11.60 -6.52
N ASP A 473 -18.38 11.79 -5.56
CA ASP A 473 -18.39 12.91 -4.62
C ASP A 473 -17.98 14.21 -5.32
N ILE A 474 -18.98 14.93 -5.82
CA ILE A 474 -18.79 16.20 -6.53
C ILE A 474 -18.21 17.30 -5.63
N GLU A 475 -18.46 17.25 -4.34
CA GLU A 475 -17.93 18.22 -3.39
C GLU A 475 -16.45 17.97 -3.13
N PHE A 476 -16.03 16.72 -3.00
CA PHE A 476 -14.63 16.34 -2.96
C PHE A 476 -13.91 16.78 -4.25
N LEU A 477 -14.52 16.54 -5.40
CA LEU A 477 -13.98 17.00 -6.68
C LEU A 477 -13.77 18.53 -6.67
N ARG A 478 -14.81 19.29 -6.29
CA ARG A 478 -14.81 20.75 -6.30
C ARG A 478 -13.79 21.35 -5.34
N THR A 479 -13.75 20.86 -4.10
CA THR A 479 -13.03 21.51 -3.02
C THR A 479 -11.61 20.99 -2.84
N ARG A 480 -11.33 19.77 -3.28
CA ARG A 480 -10.02 19.14 -3.05
C ARG A 480 -9.31 18.73 -4.33
N ALA A 481 -9.91 17.88 -5.17
CA ALA A 481 -9.23 17.29 -6.31
C ALA A 481 -8.97 18.30 -7.43
N TYR A 482 -9.99 19.04 -7.85
CA TYR A 482 -9.87 19.99 -8.95
C TYR A 482 -8.81 21.08 -8.73
N PRO A 483 -8.71 21.73 -7.55
CA PRO A 483 -7.63 22.68 -7.29
C PRO A 483 -6.20 22.09 -7.37
N VAL A 484 -6.04 20.78 -7.09
CA VAL A 484 -4.77 20.07 -7.24
C VAL A 484 -4.41 19.96 -8.72
N PHE A 485 -5.34 19.47 -9.54
CA PHE A 485 -5.14 19.27 -10.96
C PHE A 485 -4.98 20.59 -11.72
N GLN A 486 -5.82 21.58 -11.46
CA GLN A 486 -5.76 22.89 -12.08
C GLN A 486 -4.37 23.53 -11.90
N GLN A 487 -3.82 23.50 -10.67
CA GLN A 487 -2.50 24.08 -10.39
C GLN A 487 -1.35 23.23 -10.95
N ALA A 488 -1.48 21.90 -11.01
CA ALA A 488 -0.52 21.06 -11.72
C ALA A 488 -0.52 21.40 -13.22
N ALA A 489 -1.71 21.57 -13.83
CA ALA A 489 -1.83 21.95 -15.23
C ALA A 489 -1.21 23.34 -15.52
N GLU A 490 -1.31 24.30 -14.60
CA GLU A 490 -0.58 25.59 -14.71
C GLU A 490 0.92 25.36 -14.82
N PHE A 491 1.49 24.47 -13.98
CA PHE A 491 2.91 24.16 -14.04
C PHE A 491 3.30 23.59 -15.41
N PHE A 492 2.59 22.60 -15.91
CA PHE A 492 2.94 21.99 -17.19
C PHE A 492 2.74 22.90 -18.38
N LEU A 493 1.74 23.80 -18.35
CA LEU A 493 1.57 24.82 -19.38
C LEU A 493 2.73 25.82 -19.43
N ASP A 494 3.37 26.14 -18.29
CA ASP A 494 4.54 27.01 -18.22
C ASP A 494 5.86 26.23 -18.48
N TYR A 495 5.92 24.94 -18.15
CA TYR A 495 7.13 24.12 -18.22
C TYR A 495 7.39 23.48 -19.58
N MET A 496 6.32 23.02 -20.26
CA MET A 496 6.45 22.38 -21.58
C MET A 496 6.98 23.34 -22.64
N VAL A 497 7.73 22.78 -23.57
CA VAL A 497 8.29 23.52 -24.73
C VAL A 497 7.99 22.78 -26.02
N ALA A 498 7.92 23.52 -27.15
CA ALA A 498 7.79 22.90 -28.46
C ALA A 498 9.12 22.24 -28.86
N GLU A 499 9.09 20.94 -29.16
CA GLU A 499 10.25 20.27 -29.74
C GLU A 499 10.44 20.70 -31.21
N PRO A 500 11.71 20.79 -31.70
CA PRO A 500 12.00 21.48 -32.97
C PRO A 500 11.53 20.72 -34.23
N LYS A 501 11.35 19.38 -34.14
CA LYS A 501 11.15 18.55 -35.35
C LYS A 501 9.69 18.48 -35.78
N HIS A 502 8.76 18.30 -34.82
CA HIS A 502 7.34 18.12 -35.10
C HIS A 502 6.48 19.25 -34.52
N GLY A 503 7.05 20.08 -33.64
CA GLY A 503 6.33 21.11 -32.91
C GLY A 503 5.47 20.60 -31.77
N TRP A 504 5.66 19.35 -31.33
CA TRP A 504 4.97 18.78 -30.17
C TRP A 504 5.35 19.49 -28.89
N LEU A 505 4.40 19.64 -28.00
CA LEU A 505 4.69 20.10 -26.64
C LEU A 505 5.24 18.94 -25.81
N VAL A 506 6.46 19.09 -25.30
CA VAL A 506 7.15 18.07 -24.52
C VAL A 506 7.61 18.64 -23.16
N THR A 507 7.64 17.80 -22.15
CA THR A 507 8.31 18.06 -20.88
C THR A 507 9.82 17.91 -21.04
N GLY A 508 10.56 18.26 -20.02
CA GLY A 508 11.99 17.97 -19.96
C GLY A 508 12.87 19.16 -19.62
N PRO A 509 14.07 18.87 -19.09
CA PRO A 509 14.59 17.52 -18.83
C PRO A 509 13.79 16.76 -17.77
N SER A 510 13.58 15.45 -18.01
CA SER A 510 12.91 14.53 -17.12
C SER A 510 13.45 13.11 -17.37
N ASP A 511 13.28 12.21 -16.41
CA ASP A 511 13.62 10.80 -16.60
C ASP A 511 12.36 9.92 -16.78
N SER A 512 12.55 8.74 -17.38
CA SER A 512 11.60 7.62 -17.26
C SER A 512 12.10 6.73 -16.14
N PRO A 513 11.58 6.87 -14.91
CA PRO A 513 12.15 6.17 -13.79
C PRO A 513 12.00 4.64 -13.96
N GLU A 514 13.02 3.84 -13.71
CA GLU A 514 14.42 4.23 -13.41
C GLU A 514 15.35 3.79 -14.56
N ASN A 515 14.99 4.08 -15.81
CA ASN A 515 15.62 3.51 -16.99
C ASN A 515 16.68 4.46 -17.61
N TRP A 516 17.69 3.83 -18.22
CA TRP A 516 18.77 4.50 -18.90
C TRP A 516 18.79 4.10 -20.38
N TYR A 517 19.19 5.02 -21.23
CA TYR A 517 19.32 4.80 -22.68
C TYR A 517 20.74 5.05 -23.19
N ARG A 518 21.05 4.44 -24.35
CA ARG A 518 22.28 4.69 -25.10
C ARG A 518 22.13 5.93 -25.96
N THR A 519 23.02 6.87 -25.78
CA THR A 519 23.13 8.04 -26.64
C THR A 519 23.76 7.69 -27.98
N PRO A 520 23.59 8.52 -29.03
CA PRO A 520 24.23 8.26 -30.34
C PRO A 520 25.76 8.21 -30.29
N ASP A 521 26.39 8.86 -29.30
CA ASP A 521 27.84 8.80 -29.07
C ASP A 521 28.27 7.61 -28.18
N GLY A 522 27.35 6.68 -27.91
CA GLY A 522 27.61 5.39 -27.21
C GLY A 522 27.71 5.48 -25.70
N LYS A 523 27.40 6.62 -25.10
CA LYS A 523 27.37 6.80 -23.64
C LYS A 523 25.98 6.47 -23.08
N ASN A 524 25.89 6.39 -21.76
CA ASN A 524 24.62 6.20 -21.05
C ASN A 524 24.09 7.57 -20.63
N ALA A 525 22.76 7.76 -20.78
CA ALA A 525 22.03 8.91 -20.31
C ALA A 525 20.70 8.46 -19.72
N ALA A 526 20.09 9.27 -18.91
CA ALA A 526 18.79 8.98 -18.27
C ALA A 526 17.79 10.10 -18.54
N GLU A 527 18.21 11.36 -18.33
CA GLU A 527 17.33 12.49 -18.54
C GLU A 527 17.16 12.80 -20.03
N SER A 528 15.93 13.04 -20.45
CA SER A 528 15.54 13.29 -21.84
C SER A 528 14.48 14.38 -21.93
N MET A 529 14.16 14.75 -23.18
CA MET A 529 12.97 15.55 -23.47
C MET A 529 11.82 14.59 -23.80
N GLY A 530 10.64 14.83 -23.21
CA GLY A 530 9.40 14.12 -23.50
C GLY A 530 9.42 12.60 -23.31
N PRO A 531 9.89 12.05 -22.19
CA PRO A 531 9.74 10.61 -21.95
C PRO A 531 8.26 10.23 -21.98
N THR A 532 7.95 9.03 -22.45
CA THR A 532 6.56 8.58 -22.67
C THR A 532 5.73 8.61 -21.38
N VAL A 533 6.34 8.30 -20.23
CA VAL A 533 5.66 8.36 -18.92
C VAL A 533 5.12 9.77 -18.63
N ASP A 534 5.90 10.81 -18.90
CA ASP A 534 5.47 12.20 -18.74
C ASP A 534 4.30 12.53 -19.67
N ARG A 535 4.41 12.13 -20.94
CA ARG A 535 3.33 12.31 -21.91
C ARG A 535 2.05 11.67 -21.44
N VAL A 536 2.12 10.47 -20.86
CA VAL A 536 0.95 9.76 -20.32
C VAL A 536 0.28 10.59 -19.24
N PHE A 537 1.03 11.02 -18.23
CA PHE A 537 0.46 11.74 -17.09
C PHE A 537 0.03 13.18 -17.42
N VAL A 538 0.71 13.86 -18.30
CA VAL A 538 0.25 15.19 -18.77
C VAL A 538 -1.05 15.05 -19.57
N TYR A 539 -1.19 14.02 -20.39
CA TYR A 539 -2.43 13.74 -21.12
C TYR A 539 -3.60 13.50 -20.17
N GLU A 540 -3.41 12.64 -19.12
CA GLU A 540 -4.43 12.40 -18.11
C GLU A 540 -4.78 13.67 -17.33
N LEU A 541 -3.77 14.41 -16.87
CA LEU A 541 -3.96 15.66 -16.14
C LEU A 541 -4.84 16.65 -16.92
N LEU A 542 -4.52 16.88 -18.19
CA LEU A 542 -5.27 17.83 -19.03
C LEU A 542 -6.68 17.31 -19.32
N THR A 543 -6.85 16.01 -19.50
CA THR A 543 -8.16 15.36 -19.67
C THR A 543 -9.01 15.54 -18.41
N ILE A 544 -8.48 15.23 -17.24
CA ILE A 544 -9.14 15.39 -15.94
C ILE A 544 -9.53 16.85 -15.69
N CYS A 545 -8.63 17.80 -16.01
CA CYS A 545 -8.95 19.22 -15.89
C CYS A 545 -10.15 19.63 -16.74
N MET A 546 -10.23 19.14 -17.99
CA MET A 546 -11.32 19.44 -18.91
C MET A 546 -12.64 18.81 -18.45
N GLU A 547 -12.61 17.56 -18.01
CA GLU A 547 -13.77 16.84 -17.49
C GLU A 547 -14.28 17.47 -16.21
N SER A 548 -13.40 17.72 -15.25
CA SER A 548 -13.73 18.37 -13.97
C SER A 548 -14.31 19.76 -14.18
N SER A 549 -13.70 20.56 -15.06
CA SER A 549 -14.20 21.90 -15.41
C SER A 549 -15.61 21.84 -16.02
N THR A 550 -15.89 20.80 -16.82
CA THR A 550 -17.21 20.59 -17.41
C THR A 550 -18.25 20.19 -16.34
N LEU A 551 -17.90 19.22 -15.49
CA LEU A 551 -18.74 18.75 -14.39
C LEU A 551 -19.05 19.85 -13.38
N LEU A 552 -18.08 20.69 -13.09
CA LEU A 552 -18.21 21.81 -12.14
C LEU A 552 -18.75 23.09 -12.76
N ASN A 553 -18.89 23.14 -14.10
CA ASN A 553 -19.30 24.31 -14.86
C ASN A 553 -18.47 25.55 -14.57
N THR A 554 -17.15 25.41 -14.63
CA THR A 554 -16.16 26.47 -14.35
C THR A 554 -15.04 26.51 -15.38
N ASP A 555 -14.23 27.57 -15.39
CA ASP A 555 -12.96 27.68 -16.13
C ASP A 555 -13.03 27.33 -17.61
N SER A 556 -14.04 27.80 -18.34
CA SER A 556 -14.22 27.50 -19.78
C SER A 556 -13.05 27.94 -20.65
N GLU A 557 -12.43 29.09 -20.35
CA GLU A 557 -11.23 29.60 -21.07
C GLU A 557 -10.01 28.69 -20.85
N LEU A 558 -9.81 28.21 -19.61
CA LEU A 558 -8.74 27.27 -19.30
C LEU A 558 -8.96 25.93 -20.00
N ARG A 559 -10.21 25.51 -20.13
CA ARG A 559 -10.58 24.25 -20.84
C ARG A 559 -10.11 24.29 -22.30
N GLU A 560 -10.27 25.42 -22.99
CA GLU A 560 -9.77 25.59 -24.37
C GLU A 560 -8.24 25.49 -24.40
N ARG A 561 -7.55 26.13 -23.49
CA ARG A 561 -6.08 26.06 -23.39
C ARG A 561 -5.59 24.64 -23.11
N TRP A 562 -6.25 23.90 -22.19
CA TRP A 562 -5.91 22.51 -21.90
C TRP A 562 -6.17 21.61 -23.13
N SER A 563 -7.27 21.82 -23.83
CA SER A 563 -7.60 21.08 -25.06
C SER A 563 -6.55 21.33 -26.16
N GLU A 564 -6.13 22.58 -26.35
CA GLU A 564 -5.08 22.94 -27.31
C GLU A 564 -3.74 22.28 -26.92
N ALA A 565 -3.32 22.39 -25.66
CA ALA A 565 -2.07 21.82 -25.20
C ALA A 565 -2.08 20.28 -25.32
N ARG A 566 -3.19 19.62 -24.94
CA ARG A 566 -3.34 18.15 -25.07
C ARG A 566 -3.24 17.69 -26.52
N SER A 567 -3.80 18.46 -27.47
CA SER A 567 -3.75 18.13 -28.90
C SER A 567 -2.35 18.21 -29.50
N LYS A 568 -1.45 18.92 -28.84
CA LYS A 568 -0.04 19.09 -29.25
C LYS A 568 0.92 18.14 -28.56
N LEU A 569 0.45 17.26 -27.67
CA LEU A 569 1.32 16.24 -27.08
C LEU A 569 1.73 15.20 -28.14
N PRO A 570 2.94 14.62 -28.04
CA PRO A 570 3.35 13.53 -28.94
C PRO A 570 2.39 12.34 -28.84
N PRO A 571 2.15 11.59 -29.91
CA PRO A 571 1.41 10.33 -29.83
C PRO A 571 2.21 9.28 -29.05
N LEU A 572 1.55 8.24 -28.56
CA LEU A 572 2.22 7.01 -28.15
C LEU A 572 2.82 6.35 -29.39
N GLN A 573 4.08 5.94 -29.33
CA GLN A 573 4.84 5.45 -30.47
C GLN A 573 5.24 3.98 -30.29
N ILE A 574 5.34 3.26 -31.41
CA ILE A 574 5.85 1.88 -31.45
C ILE A 574 7.28 1.93 -31.97
N GLY A 575 8.22 1.40 -31.19
CA GLY A 575 9.63 1.39 -31.52
C GLY A 575 10.05 0.29 -32.50
N ARG A 576 11.31 0.25 -32.84
CA ARG A 576 11.91 -0.62 -33.86
C ARG A 576 11.75 -2.13 -33.59
N TYR A 577 11.54 -2.51 -32.35
CA TYR A 577 11.34 -3.91 -31.96
C TYR A 577 9.85 -4.28 -31.82
N GLY A 578 8.95 -3.36 -32.17
CA GLY A 578 7.50 -3.52 -31.96
C GLY A 578 7.05 -3.23 -30.51
N GLN A 579 7.96 -2.78 -29.63
CA GLN A 579 7.66 -2.39 -28.27
C GLN A 579 7.00 -1.01 -28.20
N LEU A 580 6.28 -0.71 -27.11
CA LEU A 580 5.90 0.66 -26.79
C LEU A 580 7.19 1.46 -26.52
N GLN A 581 7.33 2.59 -27.18
CA GLN A 581 8.52 3.42 -27.10
C GLN A 581 8.58 4.15 -25.75
N GLU A 582 9.70 4.09 -25.04
CA GLU A 582 9.85 4.65 -23.71
C GLU A 582 10.28 6.12 -23.69
N TRP A 583 11.02 6.56 -24.70
CA TRP A 583 11.48 7.94 -24.89
C TRP A 583 10.93 8.53 -26.19
N LEU A 584 11.04 9.83 -26.32
CA LEU A 584 10.58 10.54 -27.53
C LEU A 584 11.24 10.00 -28.81
N GLU A 585 12.55 9.74 -28.73
CA GLU A 585 13.30 9.03 -29.75
C GLU A 585 13.40 7.52 -29.38
N ASP A 586 13.49 6.68 -30.41
CA ASP A 586 13.64 5.22 -30.24
C ASP A 586 15.06 4.84 -29.83
N PHE A 587 15.46 5.23 -28.61
CA PHE A 587 16.77 4.92 -28.04
C PHE A 587 16.91 3.43 -27.69
N GLU A 588 18.15 2.94 -27.66
CA GLU A 588 18.48 1.62 -27.14
C GLU A 588 18.50 1.66 -25.60
N GLU A 589 17.85 0.70 -24.98
CA GLU A 589 17.84 0.54 -23.53
C GLU A 589 19.23 0.07 -23.03
N VAL A 590 19.76 0.67 -21.96
CA VAL A 590 21.01 0.22 -21.32
C VAL A 590 20.79 -1.10 -20.58
N SER A 591 19.64 -1.23 -19.91
CA SER A 591 19.28 -2.39 -19.08
C SER A 591 17.89 -2.91 -19.49
N PRO A 592 17.78 -3.69 -20.59
CA PRO A 592 16.51 -4.24 -21.03
C PRO A 592 15.89 -5.22 -20.02
N ASN A 593 16.64 -5.63 -19.00
CA ASN A 593 16.21 -6.49 -17.88
C ASN A 593 15.76 -5.70 -16.65
N HIS A 594 15.67 -4.37 -16.73
CA HIS A 594 15.32 -3.54 -15.59
C HIS A 594 13.86 -3.78 -15.13
N ARG A 595 13.62 -3.63 -13.83
CA ARG A 595 12.31 -3.86 -13.20
C ARG A 595 11.24 -2.83 -13.57
N HIS A 596 11.61 -1.58 -13.86
CA HIS A 596 10.67 -0.51 -14.18
C HIS A 596 10.18 -0.54 -15.62
N THR A 597 8.88 -0.27 -15.79
CA THR A 597 8.18 -0.17 -17.06
C THR A 597 7.22 1.02 -17.03
N SER A 598 7.72 2.19 -16.61
CA SER A 598 6.92 3.39 -16.29
C SER A 598 6.05 3.88 -17.46
N HIS A 599 6.47 3.66 -18.71
CA HIS A 599 5.68 3.97 -19.91
C HIS A 599 4.45 3.05 -20.09
N LEU A 600 4.40 1.87 -19.44
CA LEU A 600 3.22 0.99 -19.42
C LEU A 600 2.11 1.45 -18.46
N THR A 601 2.30 2.54 -17.73
CA THR A 601 1.21 3.19 -16.98
C THR A 601 0.06 3.61 -17.91
N SER A 602 0.33 3.82 -19.18
CA SER A 602 -0.67 4.02 -20.24
C SER A 602 -1.64 2.83 -20.43
N LEU A 603 -1.25 1.60 -20.01
CA LEU A 603 -2.07 0.40 -20.03
C LEU A 603 -2.75 0.17 -18.65
N TYR A 604 -2.00 0.35 -17.56
CA TYR A 604 -2.48 0.24 -16.19
C TYR A 604 -1.59 1.08 -15.25
N PRO A 605 -2.16 1.90 -14.36
CA PRO A 605 -3.61 2.01 -14.05
C PRO A 605 -4.44 2.78 -15.06
N GLU A 606 -3.83 3.58 -15.95
CA GLU A 606 -4.54 4.37 -16.97
C GLU A 606 -5.19 3.48 -18.05
N ASP A 607 -5.88 4.09 -19.01
CA ASP A 607 -6.62 3.37 -20.07
C ASP A 607 -6.36 3.88 -21.49
N GLN A 608 -5.27 4.63 -21.69
CA GLN A 608 -4.87 5.12 -23.03
C GLN A 608 -4.54 3.97 -23.98
N ILE A 609 -4.17 2.82 -23.45
CA ILE A 609 -3.94 1.57 -24.17
C ILE A 609 -4.98 0.54 -23.76
N SER A 610 -5.69 0.00 -24.76
CA SER A 610 -6.70 -1.05 -24.58
C SER A 610 -6.70 -2.01 -25.77
N PRO A 611 -6.84 -3.32 -25.55
CA PRO A 611 -7.00 -4.29 -26.66
C PRO A 611 -8.20 -4.01 -27.55
N ARG A 612 -9.19 -3.23 -27.05
CA ARG A 612 -10.43 -2.93 -27.79
C ARG A 612 -10.35 -1.65 -28.61
N SER A 613 -9.77 -0.59 -28.06
CA SER A 613 -9.72 0.74 -28.70
C SER A 613 -8.40 1.03 -29.40
N THR A 614 -7.29 0.46 -28.91
CA THR A 614 -5.92 0.68 -29.43
C THR A 614 -5.15 -0.64 -29.55
N PRO A 615 -5.62 -1.61 -30.38
CA PRO A 615 -5.07 -2.97 -30.41
C PRO A 615 -3.58 -3.03 -30.76
N ASP A 616 -3.09 -2.14 -31.64
CA ASP A 616 -1.67 -2.10 -32.02
C ASP A 616 -0.79 -1.65 -30.85
N LEU A 617 -1.24 -0.65 -30.09
CA LEU A 617 -0.53 -0.22 -28.88
C LEU A 617 -0.60 -1.28 -27.77
N ALA A 618 -1.74 -1.98 -27.64
CA ALA A 618 -1.87 -3.10 -26.71
C ALA A 618 -0.90 -4.24 -27.05
N HIS A 619 -0.72 -4.53 -28.34
CA HIS A 619 0.29 -5.48 -28.79
C HIS A 619 1.71 -4.98 -28.49
N ALA A 620 2.00 -3.71 -28.73
CA ALA A 620 3.31 -3.10 -28.42
C ALA A 620 3.61 -3.12 -26.92
N ALA A 621 2.62 -2.89 -26.07
CA ALA A 621 2.75 -3.03 -24.62
C ALA A 621 3.10 -4.47 -24.23
N GLU A 622 2.45 -5.47 -24.83
CA GLU A 622 2.80 -6.88 -24.61
C GLU A 622 4.23 -7.20 -25.06
N VAL A 623 4.67 -6.68 -26.21
CA VAL A 623 6.06 -6.84 -26.69
C VAL A 623 7.02 -6.23 -25.69
N THR A 624 6.72 -5.07 -25.10
CA THR A 624 7.51 -4.46 -24.01
C THR A 624 7.67 -5.42 -22.83
N ILE A 625 6.57 -5.99 -22.33
CA ILE A 625 6.60 -6.95 -21.22
C ILE A 625 7.48 -8.17 -21.59
N GLN A 626 7.25 -8.74 -22.76
CA GLN A 626 8.00 -9.91 -23.23
C GLN A 626 9.49 -9.65 -23.35
N ARG A 627 9.89 -8.46 -23.83
CA ARG A 627 11.30 -8.06 -23.89
C ARG A 627 11.95 -7.99 -22.53
N ARG A 628 11.25 -7.38 -21.52
CA ARG A 628 11.73 -7.31 -20.13
C ARG A 628 11.96 -8.70 -19.55
N VAL A 629 10.92 -9.57 -19.59
CA VAL A 629 11.00 -10.89 -18.93
C VAL A 629 11.90 -11.89 -19.66
N SER A 630 12.15 -11.69 -20.95
CA SER A 630 13.06 -12.53 -21.74
C SER A 630 14.52 -12.09 -21.66
N ALA A 631 14.79 -10.90 -21.12
CA ALA A 631 16.15 -10.42 -20.95
C ALA A 631 16.90 -11.26 -19.87
N PRO A 632 18.18 -11.59 -20.07
CA PRO A 632 18.97 -12.30 -19.07
C PRO A 632 18.99 -11.54 -17.73
N ASN A 633 18.80 -12.27 -16.63
CA ASN A 633 18.78 -11.71 -15.27
C ASN A 633 17.76 -10.59 -15.08
N TRP A 634 16.55 -10.77 -15.61
CA TRP A 634 15.45 -9.83 -15.35
C TRP A 634 15.30 -9.58 -13.84
N GLU A 635 15.30 -8.31 -13.44
CA GLU A 635 15.14 -7.87 -12.05
C GLU A 635 13.72 -8.08 -11.58
N GLN A 636 13.47 -9.20 -10.92
CA GLN A 636 12.15 -9.64 -10.48
C GLN A 636 11.84 -9.07 -9.10
N THR A 637 10.97 -8.06 -9.05
CA THR A 637 10.44 -7.51 -7.80
C THR A 637 9.03 -8.02 -7.51
N GLU A 638 8.62 -7.90 -6.25
CA GLU A 638 7.25 -8.16 -5.79
C GLU A 638 6.24 -7.26 -6.52
N TRP A 639 6.49 -5.96 -6.50
CA TRP A 639 5.63 -4.98 -7.17
C TRP A 639 5.64 -5.13 -8.70
N GLY A 640 6.77 -5.50 -9.29
CA GLY A 640 6.87 -5.76 -10.74
C GLY A 640 6.02 -6.95 -11.17
N ARG A 641 5.99 -8.03 -10.37
CA ARG A 641 5.09 -9.17 -10.63
C ARG A 641 3.63 -8.80 -10.49
N ALA A 642 3.28 -7.99 -9.49
CA ALA A 642 1.93 -7.46 -9.33
C ALA A 642 1.52 -6.58 -10.53
N ASN A 643 2.42 -5.71 -11.02
CA ASN A 643 2.20 -4.94 -12.24
C ASN A 643 1.93 -5.83 -13.45
N PHE A 644 2.74 -6.85 -13.65
CA PHE A 644 2.55 -7.73 -14.81
C PHE A 644 1.25 -8.53 -14.72
N ALA A 645 0.82 -8.91 -13.51
CA ALA A 645 -0.51 -9.49 -13.33
C ALA A 645 -1.61 -8.50 -13.75
N ALA A 646 -1.51 -7.22 -13.35
CA ALA A 646 -2.45 -6.18 -13.72
C ALA A 646 -2.40 -5.85 -15.23
N PHE A 647 -1.21 -5.74 -15.82
CA PHE A 647 -1.06 -5.51 -17.27
C PHE A 647 -1.71 -6.63 -18.09
N TYR A 648 -1.45 -7.90 -17.74
CA TYR A 648 -2.07 -9.01 -18.44
C TYR A 648 -3.60 -9.09 -18.18
N ALA A 649 -4.08 -8.65 -17.01
CA ALA A 649 -5.52 -8.52 -16.78
C ALA A 649 -6.14 -7.48 -17.74
N ARG A 650 -5.47 -6.32 -17.93
CA ARG A 650 -5.90 -5.28 -18.90
C ARG A 650 -5.76 -5.71 -20.36
N LEU A 651 -4.79 -6.57 -20.65
CA LEU A 651 -4.66 -7.21 -21.96
C LEU A 651 -5.67 -8.38 -22.16
N LEU A 652 -6.56 -8.61 -21.21
CA LEU A 652 -7.59 -9.68 -21.22
C LEU A 652 -6.99 -11.10 -21.31
N LYS A 653 -5.77 -11.28 -20.78
CA LYS A 653 -5.01 -12.53 -20.78
C LYS A 653 -4.99 -13.18 -19.40
N GLY A 654 -6.13 -13.73 -18.96
CA GLY A 654 -6.35 -14.22 -17.61
C GLY A 654 -5.32 -15.25 -17.12
N ASP A 655 -4.93 -16.20 -17.97
CA ASP A 655 -3.95 -17.22 -17.57
C ASP A 655 -2.54 -16.63 -17.37
N MET A 656 -2.17 -15.60 -18.12
CA MET A 656 -0.91 -14.89 -17.90
C MET A 656 -0.96 -14.04 -16.65
N ALA A 657 -2.06 -13.32 -16.40
CA ALA A 657 -2.28 -12.56 -15.16
C ALA A 657 -2.19 -13.50 -13.94
N HIS A 658 -2.86 -14.66 -14.00
CA HIS A 658 -2.80 -15.68 -12.97
C HIS A 658 -1.36 -16.19 -12.75
N ARG A 659 -0.61 -16.44 -13.79
CA ARG A 659 0.79 -16.88 -13.67
C ARG A 659 1.62 -15.90 -12.85
N TYR A 660 1.57 -14.60 -13.15
CA TYR A 660 2.35 -13.60 -12.41
C TYR A 660 1.85 -13.41 -10.97
N LEU A 661 0.55 -13.55 -10.73
CA LEU A 661 -0.02 -13.56 -9.38
C LEU A 661 0.47 -14.77 -8.57
N ILE A 662 0.53 -15.95 -9.15
CA ILE A 662 1.09 -17.14 -8.50
C ILE A 662 2.60 -16.97 -8.24
N GLU A 663 3.35 -16.43 -9.19
CA GLU A 663 4.77 -16.16 -9.00
C GLU A 663 5.02 -15.09 -7.90
N LEU A 664 4.14 -14.11 -7.75
CA LEU A 664 4.17 -13.15 -6.66
C LEU A 664 4.04 -13.85 -5.30
N ILE A 665 2.99 -14.67 -5.13
CA ILE A 665 2.72 -15.36 -3.86
C ILE A 665 3.79 -16.42 -3.56
N ALA A 666 4.22 -17.17 -4.56
CA ALA A 666 5.13 -18.28 -4.38
C ALA A 666 6.59 -17.85 -4.17
N LYS A 667 7.04 -16.79 -4.89
CA LYS A 667 8.47 -16.45 -5.01
C LYS A 667 8.84 -15.08 -4.43
N ALA A 668 7.87 -14.20 -4.24
CA ALA A 668 8.10 -12.86 -3.73
C ALA A 668 7.27 -12.52 -2.48
N ALA A 669 6.65 -13.53 -1.85
CA ALA A 669 6.12 -13.46 -0.50
C ALA A 669 6.82 -14.47 0.40
N ASP A 670 7.03 -14.11 1.67
CA ASP A 670 7.62 -15.00 2.68
C ASP A 670 6.52 -15.86 3.36
N ASP A 671 6.91 -16.64 4.34
CA ASP A 671 6.04 -17.61 5.00
C ASP A 671 4.80 -17.00 5.68
N ASN A 672 4.83 -15.70 6.01
CA ASN A 672 3.67 -14.95 6.52
C ASN A 672 2.86 -14.22 5.43
N LEU A 673 3.13 -14.49 4.16
CA LEU A 673 2.53 -13.88 2.98
C LEU A 673 2.82 -12.37 2.81
N LEU A 674 3.70 -11.76 3.62
CA LEU A 674 4.22 -10.43 3.33
C LEU A 674 5.15 -10.49 2.13
N THR A 675 4.97 -9.57 1.19
CA THR A 675 5.82 -9.48 0.00
C THR A 675 7.16 -8.82 0.32
N PHE A 676 8.17 -9.10 -0.48
CA PHE A 676 9.51 -8.57 -0.28
C PHE A 676 10.25 -8.31 -1.59
N SER A 677 11.07 -7.26 -1.58
CA SER A 677 12.12 -7.04 -2.57
C SER A 677 13.26 -8.01 -2.31
N ALA A 678 13.62 -8.80 -3.32
CA ALA A 678 14.57 -9.88 -3.16
C ALA A 678 16.02 -9.39 -2.97
N ALA A 679 16.83 -10.20 -2.28
CA ALA A 679 18.27 -9.98 -2.22
C ALA A 679 18.86 -9.87 -3.63
N GLY A 680 19.76 -8.90 -3.84
CA GLY A 680 20.38 -8.57 -5.12
C GLY A 680 19.67 -7.45 -5.91
N VAL A 681 18.39 -7.16 -5.62
CA VAL A 681 17.66 -6.08 -6.27
C VAL A 681 17.98 -4.74 -5.61
N ALA A 682 18.21 -3.71 -6.41
CA ALA A 682 18.51 -2.34 -5.95
C ALA A 682 19.54 -2.26 -4.81
N GLY A 683 20.52 -3.19 -4.80
CA GLY A 683 21.59 -3.25 -3.79
C GLY A 683 21.20 -3.91 -2.47
N ALA A 684 20.01 -4.52 -2.35
CA ALA A 684 19.60 -5.23 -1.15
C ALA A 684 20.49 -6.47 -0.89
N LEU A 685 20.96 -6.64 0.34
CA LEU A 685 21.79 -7.80 0.71
C LEU A 685 20.94 -9.00 1.19
N GLN A 686 19.68 -8.77 1.51
CA GLN A 686 18.72 -9.77 1.94
C GLN A 686 17.31 -9.34 1.51
N ASN A 687 16.32 -10.22 1.67
CA ASN A 687 14.94 -9.89 1.38
C ASN A 687 14.45 -8.76 2.29
N ILE A 688 13.88 -7.72 1.71
CA ILE A 688 13.39 -6.53 2.42
C ILE A 688 11.88 -6.45 2.20
N PHE A 689 11.12 -6.44 3.29
CA PHE A 689 9.67 -6.26 3.24
C PHE A 689 9.30 -4.99 2.45
N ALA A 690 8.33 -5.11 1.56
CA ALA A 690 7.65 -3.98 0.92
C ALA A 690 6.17 -4.35 0.74
N ILE A 691 5.27 -3.43 1.12
CA ILE A 691 3.82 -3.72 1.16
C ILE A 691 3.16 -3.66 -0.21
N ASP A 692 3.78 -2.99 -1.16
CA ASP A 692 3.27 -2.73 -2.51
C ASP A 692 2.92 -4.00 -3.30
N GLY A 693 3.71 -5.08 -3.14
CA GLY A 693 3.37 -6.36 -3.75
C GLY A 693 2.06 -6.97 -3.22
N ASN A 694 1.79 -6.81 -1.91
CA ASN A 694 0.53 -7.27 -1.32
C ASN A 694 -0.67 -6.46 -1.83
N THR A 695 -0.56 -5.15 -1.83
CA THR A 695 -1.65 -4.24 -2.21
C THR A 695 -1.89 -4.26 -3.72
N ALA A 696 -0.85 -4.11 -4.54
CA ALA A 696 -0.98 -4.17 -6.00
C ALA A 696 -1.40 -5.57 -6.49
N GLY A 697 -0.94 -6.65 -5.85
CA GLY A 697 -1.40 -8.01 -6.15
C GLY A 697 -2.90 -8.19 -5.88
N THR A 698 -3.40 -7.57 -4.82
CA THR A 698 -4.83 -7.53 -4.49
C THR A 698 -5.63 -6.76 -5.54
N ALA A 699 -5.13 -5.59 -5.97
CA ALA A 699 -5.73 -4.80 -7.04
C ALA A 699 -5.71 -5.54 -8.39
N ALA A 700 -4.60 -6.19 -8.74
CA ALA A 700 -4.47 -6.97 -9.97
C ALA A 700 -5.48 -8.12 -10.02
N LEU A 701 -5.72 -8.80 -8.88
CA LEU A 701 -6.75 -9.85 -8.80
C LEU A 701 -8.16 -9.27 -9.01
N ALA A 702 -8.45 -8.10 -8.44
CA ALA A 702 -9.72 -7.42 -8.68
C ALA A 702 -9.91 -7.08 -10.16
N GLU A 703 -8.86 -6.58 -10.84
CA GLU A 703 -8.85 -6.30 -12.29
C GLU A 703 -9.10 -7.55 -13.16
N MET A 704 -8.72 -8.73 -12.70
CA MET A 704 -9.04 -9.98 -13.42
C MET A 704 -10.54 -10.30 -13.42
N LEU A 705 -11.28 -9.81 -12.40
CA LEU A 705 -12.70 -10.13 -12.18
C LEU A 705 -13.65 -9.00 -12.55
N LEU A 706 -13.22 -7.74 -12.46
CA LEU A 706 -14.04 -6.56 -12.71
C LEU A 706 -13.18 -5.41 -13.23
N GLN A 707 -13.52 -4.85 -14.40
CA GLN A 707 -12.90 -3.64 -14.94
C GLN A 707 -13.95 -2.57 -15.21
N SER A 708 -13.63 -1.30 -15.02
CA SER A 708 -14.54 -0.16 -15.22
C SER A 708 -13.85 1.14 -15.62
N GLN A 709 -12.64 1.09 -16.18
CA GLN A 709 -11.86 2.27 -16.54
C GLN A 709 -12.38 2.94 -17.83
N GLY A 710 -12.76 2.13 -18.80
CA GLY A 710 -13.33 2.60 -20.04
C GLY A 710 -14.82 2.96 -19.93
N PRO A 711 -15.50 3.16 -21.05
CA PRO A 711 -16.92 3.52 -21.06
C PRO A 711 -17.85 2.38 -20.61
N GLU A 712 -17.32 1.20 -20.37
CA GLU A 712 -18.05 -0.03 -20.05
C GLU A 712 -17.54 -0.63 -18.75
N MET A 713 -18.47 -1.16 -17.93
CA MET A 713 -18.13 -2.08 -16.85
C MET A 713 -18.03 -3.48 -17.43
N GLU A 714 -16.91 -4.17 -17.24
CA GLU A 714 -16.70 -5.52 -17.78
C GLU A 714 -16.62 -6.57 -16.66
N LEU A 715 -17.46 -7.59 -16.75
CA LEU A 715 -17.51 -8.72 -15.82
C LEU A 715 -16.61 -9.85 -16.30
N LEU A 716 -15.74 -10.34 -15.39
CA LEU A 716 -14.82 -11.46 -15.64
C LEU A 716 -13.91 -11.26 -16.88
N PRO A 717 -13.32 -10.06 -17.10
CA PRO A 717 -12.58 -9.75 -18.31
C PRO A 717 -11.35 -10.64 -18.51
N ALA A 718 -10.71 -11.07 -17.42
CA ALA A 718 -9.48 -11.86 -17.45
C ALA A 718 -9.55 -13.05 -16.48
N LEU A 719 -10.70 -13.78 -16.50
CA LEU A 719 -10.88 -14.96 -15.67
C LEU A 719 -9.93 -16.08 -16.15
N PRO A 720 -9.01 -16.59 -15.31
CA PRO A 720 -8.08 -17.64 -15.72
C PRO A 720 -8.77 -19.02 -15.75
N SER A 721 -8.22 -19.92 -16.55
CA SER A 721 -8.67 -21.30 -16.64
C SER A 721 -8.55 -22.08 -15.31
N ALA A 722 -7.62 -21.65 -14.46
CA ALA A 722 -7.39 -22.21 -13.11
C ALA A 722 -8.54 -21.96 -12.12
N TRP A 723 -9.44 -20.99 -12.40
CA TRP A 723 -10.58 -20.67 -11.55
C TRP A 723 -11.92 -20.96 -12.26
N PRO A 724 -12.24 -22.24 -12.52
CA PRO A 724 -13.45 -22.59 -13.26
C PRO A 724 -14.74 -22.23 -12.52
N GLN A 725 -14.68 -22.01 -11.20
CA GLN A 725 -15.81 -21.60 -10.37
C GLN A 725 -15.35 -20.71 -9.23
N GLY A 726 -16.22 -19.81 -8.81
CA GLY A 726 -15.96 -18.91 -7.69
C GLY A 726 -17.02 -17.85 -7.56
N SER A 727 -16.84 -17.00 -6.57
CA SER A 727 -17.66 -15.81 -6.34
C SER A 727 -16.86 -14.70 -5.69
N ILE A 728 -17.19 -13.47 -6.06
CA ILE A 728 -16.73 -12.27 -5.36
C ILE A 728 -17.94 -11.40 -5.04
N ARG A 729 -17.92 -10.76 -3.86
CA ARG A 729 -18.99 -9.85 -3.44
C ARG A 729 -18.41 -8.53 -3.01
N GLY A 730 -19.12 -7.44 -3.32
CA GLY A 730 -18.85 -6.11 -2.82
C GLY A 730 -17.69 -5.37 -3.46
N LEU A 731 -17.13 -5.84 -4.60
CA LEU A 731 -16.18 -5.02 -5.37
C LEU A 731 -16.85 -3.74 -5.83
N CYS A 732 -16.09 -2.62 -5.82
CA CYS A 732 -16.57 -1.36 -6.36
C CYS A 732 -16.15 -1.18 -7.82
N ALA A 733 -16.93 -0.37 -8.55
CA ALA A 733 -16.65 0.06 -9.90
C ALA A 733 -16.93 1.56 -10.04
N ARG A 734 -16.27 2.22 -10.99
CA ARG A 734 -16.45 3.64 -11.30
C ARG A 734 -17.90 3.93 -11.64
N GLY A 735 -18.39 5.10 -11.28
CA GLY A 735 -19.80 5.49 -11.39
C GLY A 735 -20.63 5.18 -10.14
N GLY A 736 -20.00 4.80 -9.03
CA GLY A 736 -20.69 4.55 -7.75
C GLY A 736 -21.41 3.21 -7.69
N TYR A 737 -20.84 2.19 -8.29
CA TYR A 737 -21.40 0.84 -8.26
C TYR A 737 -20.67 -0.05 -7.27
N SER A 738 -21.40 -1.02 -6.65
CA SER A 738 -20.81 -2.21 -6.06
C SER A 738 -21.37 -3.47 -6.70
N VAL A 739 -20.51 -4.49 -6.86
CA VAL A 739 -20.78 -5.62 -7.74
C VAL A 739 -20.50 -6.94 -7.04
N ASP A 740 -21.48 -7.83 -7.09
CA ASP A 740 -21.33 -9.24 -6.73
C ASP A 740 -21.31 -10.08 -8.03
N ILE A 741 -20.42 -11.04 -8.13
CA ILE A 741 -20.27 -11.91 -9.32
C ILE A 741 -20.15 -13.37 -8.86
N GLU A 742 -20.88 -14.27 -9.50
CA GLU A 742 -20.75 -15.71 -9.34
C GLU A 742 -20.52 -16.35 -10.70
N TRP A 743 -19.56 -17.27 -10.79
CA TRP A 743 -19.27 -17.99 -12.02
C TRP A 743 -19.07 -19.49 -11.75
N ARG A 744 -19.37 -20.30 -12.78
CA ARG A 744 -19.21 -21.77 -12.78
C ARG A 744 -18.92 -22.25 -14.20
N GLY A 745 -18.02 -23.24 -14.35
CA GLY A 745 -17.58 -23.70 -15.67
C GLY A 745 -16.98 -22.56 -16.49
N SER A 746 -16.22 -21.68 -15.85
CA SER A 746 -15.62 -20.47 -16.46
C SER A 746 -16.64 -19.55 -17.15
N SER A 747 -17.88 -19.57 -16.68
CA SER A 747 -18.97 -18.74 -17.24
C SER A 747 -19.76 -18.06 -16.12
N LEU A 748 -20.21 -16.82 -16.39
CA LEU A 748 -21.06 -16.07 -15.49
C LEU A 748 -22.34 -16.87 -15.18
N VAL A 749 -22.62 -17.06 -13.89
CA VAL A 749 -23.89 -17.61 -13.39
C VAL A 749 -24.82 -16.45 -13.06
N SER A 750 -24.35 -15.53 -12.24
CA SER A 750 -25.11 -14.33 -11.83
C SER A 750 -24.19 -13.19 -11.45
N ALA A 751 -24.70 -11.96 -11.60
CA ALA A 751 -24.12 -10.79 -10.97
C ALA A 751 -25.24 -9.93 -10.37
N ARG A 752 -24.91 -9.14 -9.33
CA ARG A 752 -25.77 -8.10 -8.77
C ARG A 752 -24.99 -6.80 -8.78
N ILE A 753 -25.57 -5.80 -9.41
CA ILE A 753 -24.97 -4.46 -9.50
C ILE A 753 -25.82 -3.53 -8.67
N HIS A 754 -25.27 -3.06 -7.57
CA HIS A 754 -25.87 -2.09 -6.66
C HIS A 754 -25.48 -0.69 -7.14
N CYS A 755 -26.46 0.14 -7.44
CA CYS A 755 -26.28 1.46 -7.99
C CYS A 755 -26.45 2.52 -6.91
N ARG A 756 -25.42 3.32 -6.65
CA ARG A 756 -25.47 4.42 -5.68
C ARG A 756 -26.14 5.67 -6.26
N TYR A 757 -25.93 5.96 -7.54
CA TYR A 757 -26.44 7.15 -8.22
C TYR A 757 -27.23 6.76 -9.47
N SER A 758 -28.26 7.55 -9.82
CA SER A 758 -28.97 7.34 -11.08
C SER A 758 -28.08 7.63 -12.28
N GLY A 759 -28.11 6.79 -13.30
CA GLY A 759 -27.27 6.94 -14.49
C GLY A 759 -27.45 5.85 -15.53
N GLN A 760 -26.64 5.93 -16.59
CA GLN A 760 -26.55 4.93 -17.65
C GLN A 760 -25.38 4.00 -17.34
N LEU A 761 -25.60 2.70 -17.40
CA LEU A 761 -24.58 1.67 -17.27
C LEU A 761 -24.45 0.91 -18.57
N LYS A 762 -23.26 0.92 -19.17
CA LYS A 762 -22.86 -0.02 -20.22
C LYS A 762 -22.14 -1.19 -19.57
N LEU A 763 -22.75 -2.37 -19.67
CA LEU A 763 -22.25 -3.59 -19.05
C LEU A 763 -21.79 -4.55 -20.14
N ARG A 764 -20.53 -4.99 -20.06
CA ARG A 764 -19.93 -5.99 -20.94
C ARG A 764 -19.75 -7.34 -20.22
N TYR A 765 -20.06 -8.38 -20.92
CA TYR A 765 -19.62 -9.73 -20.58
C TYR A 765 -19.18 -10.44 -21.88
N ARG A 766 -17.90 -10.77 -21.95
CA ARG A 766 -17.27 -11.30 -23.16
C ARG A 766 -17.45 -10.32 -24.35
N GLN A 767 -18.13 -10.77 -25.43
CA GLN A 767 -18.36 -9.93 -26.64
C GLN A 767 -19.68 -9.13 -26.57
N ALA A 768 -20.56 -9.47 -25.62
CA ALA A 768 -21.87 -8.84 -25.55
C ALA A 768 -21.85 -7.61 -24.65
N VAL A 769 -22.46 -6.53 -25.13
CA VAL A 769 -22.66 -5.28 -24.37
C VAL A 769 -24.16 -5.03 -24.23
N ARG A 770 -24.57 -4.56 -23.06
CA ARG A 770 -25.95 -4.12 -22.76
C ARG A 770 -25.94 -2.77 -22.06
N GLU A 771 -26.93 -1.97 -22.34
CA GLU A 771 -27.13 -0.67 -21.71
C GLU A 771 -28.33 -0.73 -20.78
N PHE A 772 -28.19 -0.14 -19.61
CA PHE A 772 -29.22 -0.09 -18.57
C PHE A 772 -29.35 1.33 -18.05
N SER A 773 -30.60 1.80 -17.88
CA SER A 773 -30.91 3.02 -17.15
C SER A 773 -31.22 2.64 -15.72
N LEU A 774 -30.43 3.10 -14.77
CA LEU A 774 -30.54 2.73 -13.35
C LEU A 774 -30.92 3.93 -12.50
N HIS A 775 -31.65 3.67 -11.42
CA HIS A 775 -31.98 4.66 -10.40
C HIS A 775 -31.12 4.46 -9.15
N ALA A 776 -30.90 5.53 -8.41
CA ALA A 776 -30.18 5.48 -7.14
C ALA A 776 -30.83 4.46 -6.19
N GLY A 777 -30.03 3.60 -5.57
CA GLY A 777 -30.49 2.52 -4.68
C GLY A 777 -31.01 1.26 -5.40
N GLN A 778 -31.07 1.26 -6.73
CA GLN A 778 -31.50 0.09 -7.50
C GLN A 778 -30.45 -1.02 -7.45
N VAL A 779 -30.93 -2.26 -7.37
CA VAL A 779 -30.10 -3.46 -7.58
C VAL A 779 -30.50 -4.10 -8.90
N LEU A 780 -29.54 -4.17 -9.83
CA LEU A 780 -29.72 -4.82 -11.13
C LEU A 780 -29.24 -6.28 -11.04
N PRO A 781 -30.15 -7.28 -11.10
CA PRO A 781 -29.74 -8.66 -11.23
C PRO A 781 -29.39 -8.97 -12.70
N ILE A 782 -28.28 -9.67 -12.89
CA ILE A 782 -27.78 -10.10 -14.19
C ILE A 782 -27.52 -11.61 -14.13
N ASP A 783 -27.89 -12.31 -15.17
CA ASP A 783 -27.55 -13.72 -15.42
C ASP A 783 -27.00 -13.90 -16.84
N SER A 784 -26.57 -15.10 -17.19
CA SER A 784 -26.05 -15.38 -18.53
C SER A 784 -27.07 -15.14 -19.64
N SER A 785 -28.37 -15.27 -19.37
CA SER A 785 -29.45 -15.03 -20.37
C SER A 785 -29.59 -13.53 -20.68
N SER A 786 -29.21 -12.66 -19.78
CA SER A 786 -29.24 -11.20 -19.97
C SER A 786 -28.37 -10.76 -21.16
N PHE A 787 -27.40 -11.57 -21.57
CA PHE A 787 -26.50 -11.31 -22.71
C PHE A 787 -26.84 -12.15 -23.96
N MET A 788 -27.77 -13.11 -23.86
CA MET A 788 -28.25 -13.80 -25.03
C MET A 788 -29.20 -12.86 -25.78
N GLY A 789 -28.93 -12.60 -27.06
CA GLY A 789 -29.84 -11.81 -27.89
C GLY A 789 -31.21 -12.48 -27.96
N SER A 790 -32.29 -11.70 -27.90
CA SER A 790 -33.58 -12.16 -28.36
C SER A 790 -33.38 -12.72 -29.76
N ARG A 791 -33.54 -14.04 -29.95
CA ARG A 791 -33.72 -14.58 -31.31
C ARG A 791 -34.85 -13.78 -31.91
N SER A 792 -34.55 -12.97 -32.93
CA SER A 792 -35.59 -12.41 -33.78
C SER A 792 -36.39 -13.61 -34.30
N GLU A 793 -37.61 -13.76 -33.82
CA GLU A 793 -38.59 -14.56 -34.52
C GLU A 793 -38.76 -13.92 -35.91
N SER A 794 -38.19 -14.58 -36.91
CA SER A 794 -38.42 -14.29 -38.33
C SER A 794 -39.50 -15.22 -38.81
#